data_4345aadb2f3e19db7659675a5dc48a70
#
_entry.id   4345aadb2f3e19db7659675a5dc48a70
#
_cell.length_a   1.000
_cell.length_b   1.000
_cell.length_c   1.000
_cell.angle_alpha   90.00
_cell.angle_beta   90.00
_cell.angle_gamma   90.00
#
_symmetry.space_group_name_H-M   'P 1'
#
loop_
_entity.id
_entity.type
_entity.pdbx_description
1 polymer ?
#
loop_
_entity_poly.entity_id
_entity_poly.type
_entity_poly.pdbx_seq_one_letter_code
_entity_poly.pdbx_strand_id
1 'polypeptide(L)'
;MPLRFVSSRIALSGFARPLRSLCLALVAAVVFAAPLVAQTNDEAAFIESHYTKYEYRIAMRDGVHLFTSVYVPKASAFEDHGPYPFLMDRTPYSVAPYGEDKYPRRLGPSPEFSHAGYIFVYQDVRGRWMSEGTFVEMRPHIDVKKSPQDVDDSSDTSDTIDFLLKHVPNNNGKVGIWGISYPGFYTSASMIDGNPALVAASPQAPMTNLFLGADDAYHGGAFMLDANFGFYVFFHPQTHPQEPKPEVPFDFGTPDIYEFYLKGGSLSEMEQKYLHGMNWLYTDQMKHDTYDNYWQQRDLAPHMKNVHCAVLAVGGWFDAEDLTGPLKTFAATSKMNPETPTTLVEGPWVHGGWAISSGDHLGDVSFHAKTAEYFRQQIQFPFFEHYLKGKPWTQPKAIVFETGTDGWRTFDAWPPKAAQPKMLYFHSNGKLGFTAPTMSNSSDSYVSDPAHPVPFVGYVTDTVPQRYMVDDQRFARTRPDVVTYETEPLTEDLTIAGPIAPKLRIASTGTDSDFVVKLIDVYPENYPNPPEEATGNKRILSAPPLLMGGYEQLLRGEPMRAKFRKSWETPEPLTPGKMTEIDFTMADLFHTFRRGHRIMVQVQSSWFPLTDRNPQTFTDIPYAKATDFVKATETIYHQKDAASGVELMVLPNP
;
A
#
# COMPACT_ATOMS: atom_id res chain seq x y z
N MET A 1 -41.21 -67.07 8.65
CA MET A 1 -41.90 -67.37 7.37
C MET A 1 -41.61 -66.24 6.42
N PRO A 2 -41.27 -66.54 5.18
CA PRO A 2 -40.00 -66.06 4.62
C PRO A 2 -40.09 -64.85 3.66
N LEU A 3 -38.95 -64.14 3.59
CA LEU A 3 -38.56 -63.15 2.62
C LEU A 3 -38.73 -63.59 1.15
N ARG A 4 -39.17 -62.68 0.29
CA ARG A 4 -38.92 -62.76 -1.15
C ARG A 4 -38.16 -61.52 -1.62
N PHE A 5 -36.94 -61.79 -2.10
CA PHE A 5 -36.13 -60.89 -2.92
C PHE A 5 -36.78 -60.72 -4.31
N VAL A 6 -36.84 -59.45 -4.78
CA VAL A 6 -37.05 -59.17 -6.19
C VAL A 6 -35.83 -58.41 -6.70
N SER A 7 -35.09 -59.07 -7.56
CA SER A 7 -33.97 -58.51 -8.32
C SER A 7 -34.53 -57.78 -9.55
N SER A 8 -34.29 -56.49 -9.68
CA SER A 8 -34.46 -55.79 -10.94
C SER A 8 -33.09 -55.41 -11.51
N ARG A 9 -32.78 -56.06 -12.63
CA ARG A 9 -31.67 -55.70 -13.51
C ARG A 9 -31.99 -54.41 -14.20
N ILE A 10 -31.14 -53.40 -14.04
CA ILE A 10 -31.13 -52.19 -14.91
C ILE A 10 -29.94 -52.34 -15.84
N ALA A 11 -30.26 -52.28 -17.14
CA ALA A 11 -29.34 -52.40 -18.25
C ALA A 11 -28.41 -51.16 -18.35
N LEU A 12 -27.12 -51.40 -18.48
CA LEU A 12 -26.12 -50.44 -18.90
C LEU A 12 -26.31 -50.19 -20.42
N SER A 13 -26.80 -49.00 -20.79
CA SER A 13 -26.65 -48.47 -22.13
C SER A 13 -25.64 -47.33 -22.10
N GLY A 14 -24.63 -47.47 -22.97
CA GLY A 14 -23.43 -46.65 -23.00
C GLY A 14 -23.64 -45.17 -23.29
N PHE A 15 -22.79 -44.39 -22.65
CA PHE A 15 -22.41 -43.09 -23.14
C PHE A 15 -20.89 -42.97 -23.15
N ALA A 16 -20.33 -43.28 -24.29
CA ALA A 16 -18.96 -42.93 -24.64
C ALA A 16 -18.98 -41.61 -25.38
N ARG A 17 -18.55 -40.52 -24.74
CA ARG A 17 -18.03 -39.24 -25.31
C ARG A 17 -17.98 -38.14 -24.25
N PRO A 18 -17.01 -37.22 -24.26
CA PRO A 18 -15.75 -37.16 -25.01
C PRO A 18 -14.53 -36.86 -24.10
N LEU A 19 -13.55 -37.69 -24.16
CA LEU A 19 -12.22 -37.43 -23.57
C LEU A 19 -11.35 -36.46 -24.41
N ARG A 20 -11.86 -35.94 -25.55
CA ARG A 20 -11.08 -35.09 -26.46
C ARG A 20 -11.10 -33.61 -26.11
N SER A 21 -12.08 -33.11 -25.34
CA SER A 21 -12.15 -31.70 -24.97
C SER A 21 -11.31 -31.34 -23.76
N LEU A 22 -10.97 -32.30 -22.90
CA LEU A 22 -10.11 -32.04 -21.72
C LEU A 22 -8.61 -31.90 -22.08
N CYS A 23 -8.16 -32.59 -23.14
CA CYS A 23 -6.77 -32.50 -23.59
C CYS A 23 -6.45 -31.20 -24.32
N LEU A 24 -7.42 -30.56 -24.97
CA LEU A 24 -7.21 -29.29 -25.66
C LEU A 24 -7.18 -28.08 -24.70
N ALA A 25 -7.90 -28.13 -23.58
CA ALA A 25 -7.86 -27.10 -22.54
C ALA A 25 -6.54 -27.13 -21.73
N LEU A 26 -6.01 -28.35 -21.47
CA LEU A 26 -4.70 -28.51 -20.84
C LEU A 26 -3.53 -28.08 -21.74
N VAL A 27 -3.62 -28.31 -23.05
CA VAL A 27 -2.58 -27.88 -24.02
C VAL A 27 -2.58 -26.36 -24.20
N ALA A 28 -3.74 -25.69 -24.17
CA ALA A 28 -3.81 -24.24 -24.24
C ALA A 28 -3.26 -23.55 -22.96
N ALA A 29 -3.53 -24.10 -21.77
CA ALA A 29 -2.96 -23.59 -20.52
C ALA A 29 -1.44 -23.78 -20.44
N VAL A 30 -0.91 -24.88 -20.97
CA VAL A 30 0.53 -25.16 -21.04
C VAL A 30 1.23 -24.25 -22.06
N VAL A 31 0.57 -23.86 -23.16
CA VAL A 31 1.17 -23.00 -24.20
C VAL A 31 1.26 -21.53 -23.76
N PHE A 32 0.35 -21.03 -22.87
CA PHE A 32 0.42 -19.66 -22.35
C PHE A 32 1.26 -19.53 -21.06
N ALA A 33 1.45 -20.60 -20.29
CA ALA A 33 2.36 -20.62 -19.15
C ALA A 33 3.83 -20.88 -19.57
N ALA A 34 4.06 -21.53 -20.71
CA ALA A 34 5.39 -21.87 -21.18
C ALA A 34 6.33 -20.68 -21.39
N PRO A 35 5.95 -19.50 -21.96
CA PRO A 35 6.87 -18.39 -22.11
C PRO A 35 7.28 -17.74 -20.78
N LEU A 36 6.38 -17.65 -19.79
CA LEU A 36 6.70 -17.06 -18.48
C LEU A 36 7.63 -17.98 -17.67
N VAL A 37 7.37 -19.28 -17.68
CA VAL A 37 8.23 -20.29 -17.02
C VAL A 37 9.57 -20.45 -17.73
N ALA A 38 9.60 -20.36 -19.07
CA ALA A 38 10.83 -20.37 -19.84
C ALA A 38 11.70 -19.13 -19.53
N GLN A 39 11.11 -17.93 -19.52
CA GLN A 39 11.83 -16.68 -19.24
C GLN A 39 12.39 -16.62 -17.81
N THR A 40 11.67 -17.17 -16.81
CA THR A 40 12.18 -17.27 -15.42
C THR A 40 13.28 -18.32 -15.26
N ASN A 41 13.27 -19.37 -16.04
CA ASN A 41 14.34 -20.36 -16.04
C ASN A 41 15.61 -19.84 -16.74
N ASP A 42 15.47 -19.02 -17.79
CA ASP A 42 16.59 -18.38 -18.49
C ASP A 42 17.29 -17.37 -17.58
N GLU A 43 16.55 -16.55 -16.81
CA GLU A 43 17.11 -15.59 -15.87
C GLU A 43 17.86 -16.29 -14.71
N ALA A 44 17.28 -17.36 -14.13
CA ALA A 44 17.94 -18.12 -13.08
C ALA A 44 19.27 -18.74 -13.57
N ALA A 45 19.29 -19.31 -14.79
CA ALA A 45 20.48 -19.85 -15.41
C ALA A 45 21.52 -18.77 -15.73
N PHE A 46 21.05 -17.58 -16.15
CA PHE A 46 21.92 -16.42 -16.34
C PHE A 46 22.63 -16.04 -15.04
N ILE A 47 21.88 -15.89 -13.94
CA ILE A 47 22.42 -15.52 -12.63
C ILE A 47 23.47 -16.53 -12.16
N GLU A 48 23.16 -17.82 -12.18
CA GLU A 48 24.08 -18.87 -11.75
C GLU A 48 25.38 -18.91 -12.59
N SER A 49 25.26 -18.67 -13.90
CA SER A 49 26.43 -18.66 -14.79
C SER A 49 27.26 -17.37 -14.69
N HIS A 50 26.66 -16.20 -14.37
CA HIS A 50 27.32 -14.89 -14.43
C HIS A 50 27.75 -14.33 -13.06
N TYR A 51 27.22 -14.88 -11.96
CA TYR A 51 27.50 -14.40 -10.62
C TYR A 51 28.16 -15.46 -9.74
N THR A 52 28.98 -15.01 -8.78
CA THR A 52 29.46 -15.83 -7.66
C THR A 52 28.81 -15.34 -6.39
N LYS A 53 28.17 -16.26 -5.66
CA LYS A 53 27.55 -15.97 -4.38
C LYS A 53 28.56 -16.14 -3.24
N TYR A 54 28.54 -15.20 -2.31
CA TYR A 54 29.23 -15.25 -1.02
C TYR A 54 28.23 -15.00 0.10
N GLU A 55 28.48 -15.61 1.25
CA GLU A 55 27.68 -15.40 2.46
C GLU A 55 28.58 -14.91 3.60
N TYR A 56 28.19 -13.82 4.24
CA TYR A 56 28.92 -13.19 5.32
C TYR A 56 28.06 -13.08 6.58
N ARG A 57 28.72 -13.16 7.74
CA ARG A 57 28.20 -12.73 9.02
C ARG A 57 28.95 -11.48 9.42
N ILE A 58 28.38 -10.32 9.08
CA ILE A 58 29.04 -9.03 9.24
C ILE A 58 28.85 -8.54 10.66
N ALA A 59 29.95 -8.31 11.37
CA ALA A 59 29.92 -7.77 12.73
C ALA A 59 29.55 -6.28 12.70
N MET A 60 28.50 -5.93 13.41
CA MET A 60 28.10 -4.55 13.68
C MET A 60 28.95 -3.97 14.84
N ARG A 61 28.93 -2.66 15.02
CA ARG A 61 29.70 -1.93 16.04
C ARG A 61 29.46 -2.37 17.48
N ASP A 62 28.29 -2.96 17.77
CA ASP A 62 27.90 -3.50 19.06
C ASP A 62 28.24 -5.00 19.24
N GLY A 63 28.84 -5.62 18.22
CA GLY A 63 29.24 -7.02 18.20
C GLY A 63 28.19 -8.00 17.73
N VAL A 64 26.98 -7.56 17.38
CA VAL A 64 25.94 -8.40 16.75
C VAL A 64 26.32 -8.68 15.29
N HIS A 65 26.05 -9.89 14.79
CA HIS A 65 26.36 -10.26 13.41
C HIS A 65 25.09 -10.30 12.54
N LEU A 66 25.12 -9.60 11.40
CA LEU A 66 24.04 -9.65 10.41
C LEU A 66 24.41 -10.55 9.24
N PHE A 67 23.48 -11.41 8.87
CA PHE A 67 23.64 -12.33 7.74
C PHE A 67 23.44 -11.58 6.42
N THR A 68 24.40 -11.74 5.51
CA THR A 68 24.43 -10.99 4.25
C THR A 68 24.83 -11.89 3.09
N SER A 69 23.96 -12.04 2.10
CA SER A 69 24.29 -12.67 0.81
C SER A 69 24.77 -11.64 -0.19
N VAL A 70 25.91 -11.90 -0.84
CA VAL A 70 26.53 -11.01 -1.81
C VAL A 70 26.77 -11.76 -3.13
N TYR A 71 26.23 -11.22 -4.22
CA TYR A 71 26.37 -11.77 -5.56
C TYR A 71 27.28 -10.88 -6.38
N VAL A 72 28.48 -11.37 -6.68
CA VAL A 72 29.54 -10.64 -7.38
C VAL A 72 29.58 -11.07 -8.83
N PRO A 73 29.54 -10.13 -9.81
CA PRO A 73 29.68 -10.45 -11.22
C PRO A 73 31.02 -11.15 -11.49
N LYS A 74 30.99 -12.25 -12.25
CA LYS A 74 32.21 -12.87 -12.79
C LYS A 74 32.74 -11.98 -13.91
N ALA A 75 33.84 -11.30 -13.68
CA ALA A 75 34.40 -10.29 -14.62
C ALA A 75 34.53 -10.79 -16.06
N SER A 76 34.79 -12.09 -16.27
CA SER A 76 34.86 -12.70 -17.59
C SER A 76 33.52 -12.85 -18.30
N ALA A 77 32.41 -12.68 -17.58
CA ALA A 77 31.04 -12.85 -18.09
C ALA A 77 30.39 -11.53 -18.52
N PHE A 78 31.00 -10.38 -18.20
CA PHE A 78 30.52 -9.04 -18.54
C PHE A 78 31.52 -8.29 -19.41
N GLU A 79 31.04 -7.54 -20.39
CA GLU A 79 31.87 -6.80 -21.36
C GLU A 79 32.73 -5.71 -20.71
N ASP A 80 32.18 -5.05 -19.66
CA ASP A 80 32.85 -3.94 -18.97
C ASP A 80 33.94 -4.37 -17.95
N HIS A 81 33.97 -5.68 -17.61
CA HIS A 81 34.90 -6.28 -16.65
C HIS A 81 35.02 -5.59 -15.27
N GLY A 82 34.13 -4.62 -14.94
CA GLY A 82 34.10 -3.84 -13.70
C GLY A 82 35.10 -2.66 -13.66
N PRO A 83 35.31 -2.02 -12.49
CA PRO A 83 34.73 -2.35 -11.18
C PRO A 83 33.22 -2.01 -11.11
N TYR A 84 32.50 -2.79 -10.30
CA TYR A 84 31.01 -2.75 -10.23
C TYR A 84 30.54 -2.01 -8.99
N PRO A 85 29.40 -1.26 -9.07
CA PRO A 85 28.75 -0.68 -7.89
C PRO A 85 27.98 -1.74 -7.12
N PHE A 86 27.78 -1.49 -5.83
CA PHE A 86 26.84 -2.25 -5.01
C PHE A 86 25.40 -1.78 -5.22
N LEU A 87 24.47 -2.73 -5.21
CA LEU A 87 23.03 -2.47 -5.10
C LEU A 87 22.46 -3.33 -3.96
N MET A 88 22.04 -2.66 -2.88
CA MET A 88 21.68 -3.28 -1.61
C MET A 88 20.18 -3.30 -1.40
N ASP A 89 19.68 -4.38 -0.78
CA ASP A 89 18.36 -4.54 -0.22
C ASP A 89 18.46 -5.13 1.19
N ARG A 90 17.82 -4.51 2.18
CA ARG A 90 17.74 -4.98 3.57
C ARG A 90 16.31 -5.34 3.88
N THR A 91 16.08 -6.54 4.40
CA THR A 91 14.74 -7.10 4.49
C THR A 91 14.48 -7.87 5.80
N PRO A 92 13.26 -7.79 6.37
CA PRO A 92 12.84 -8.67 7.45
C PRO A 92 12.21 -9.97 6.94
N TYR A 93 12.08 -10.14 5.60
CA TYR A 93 11.33 -11.22 4.96
C TYR A 93 12.18 -12.43 4.53
N SER A 94 13.48 -12.44 4.82
CA SER A 94 14.46 -13.47 4.47
C SER A 94 15.17 -13.22 3.13
N VAL A 95 16.48 -13.42 3.16
CA VAL A 95 17.34 -13.37 1.97
C VAL A 95 17.60 -14.76 1.37
N ALA A 96 16.75 -15.74 1.70
CA ALA A 96 16.83 -17.08 1.11
C ALA A 96 16.90 -17.02 -0.44
N PRO A 97 17.55 -18.03 -1.06
CA PRO A 97 18.04 -19.27 -0.50
C PRO A 97 19.39 -19.14 0.21
N TYR A 98 19.58 -19.78 1.35
CA TYR A 98 20.83 -19.85 2.08
C TYR A 98 21.73 -20.97 1.55
N GLY A 99 23.04 -20.72 1.53
CA GLY A 99 24.09 -21.58 0.97
C GLY A 99 24.72 -20.96 -0.27
N GLU A 100 26.08 -20.96 -0.31
CA GLU A 100 26.86 -20.31 -1.39
C GLU A 100 26.63 -20.97 -2.77
N ASP A 101 26.12 -22.20 -2.78
CA ASP A 101 25.76 -22.99 -3.98
C ASP A 101 24.31 -22.80 -4.43
N LYS A 102 23.52 -21.98 -3.71
CA LYS A 102 22.10 -21.77 -4.01
C LYS A 102 21.82 -20.33 -4.48
N TYR A 103 21.17 -20.21 -5.62
CA TYR A 103 20.91 -18.93 -6.27
C TYR A 103 19.41 -18.60 -6.31
N PRO A 104 19.03 -17.33 -6.16
CA PRO A 104 17.64 -16.91 -6.35
C PRO A 104 17.28 -16.86 -7.85
N ARG A 105 16.00 -16.80 -8.14
CA ARG A 105 15.52 -16.70 -9.53
C ARG A 105 15.69 -15.30 -10.14
N ARG A 106 15.93 -14.28 -9.32
CA ARG A 106 16.08 -12.87 -9.73
C ARG A 106 17.10 -12.17 -8.85
N LEU A 107 17.82 -11.20 -9.41
CA LEU A 107 18.69 -10.28 -8.70
C LEU A 107 18.34 -8.84 -9.06
N GLY A 108 18.30 -7.98 -8.05
CA GLY A 108 17.95 -6.56 -8.20
C GLY A 108 16.49 -6.30 -8.51
N PRO A 109 16.15 -5.03 -8.79
CA PRO A 109 14.78 -4.59 -9.03
C PRO A 109 14.15 -5.15 -10.31
N SER A 110 14.98 -5.43 -11.33
CA SER A 110 14.53 -5.95 -12.62
C SER A 110 15.70 -6.63 -13.37
N PRO A 111 15.44 -7.41 -14.43
CA PRO A 111 16.49 -8.08 -15.22
C PRO A 111 17.52 -7.14 -15.83
N GLU A 112 17.15 -5.90 -16.14
CA GLU A 112 18.08 -4.89 -16.65
C GLU A 112 19.29 -4.71 -15.72
N PHE A 113 19.07 -4.78 -14.39
CA PHE A 113 20.13 -4.65 -13.40
C PHE A 113 21.06 -5.86 -13.36
N SER A 114 20.53 -7.09 -13.38
CA SER A 114 21.34 -8.31 -13.39
C SER A 114 22.21 -8.41 -14.64
N HIS A 115 21.73 -7.92 -15.78
CA HIS A 115 22.46 -7.90 -17.04
C HIS A 115 23.45 -6.72 -17.17
N ALA A 116 23.33 -5.70 -16.32
CA ALA A 116 24.19 -4.51 -16.40
C ALA A 116 25.46 -4.60 -15.52
N GLY A 117 25.63 -5.63 -14.72
CA GLY A 117 26.79 -5.80 -13.84
C GLY A 117 26.71 -4.89 -12.60
N TYR A 118 26.11 -5.42 -11.54
CA TYR A 118 26.05 -4.86 -10.18
C TYR A 118 26.49 -5.93 -9.19
N ILE A 119 27.09 -5.52 -8.07
CA ILE A 119 27.25 -6.41 -6.91
C ILE A 119 25.98 -6.31 -6.10
N PHE A 120 25.16 -7.36 -6.11
CA PHE A 120 23.92 -7.36 -5.33
C PHE A 120 24.18 -7.79 -3.90
N VAL A 121 23.58 -7.07 -2.96
CA VAL A 121 23.70 -7.32 -1.52
C VAL A 121 22.31 -7.45 -0.92
N TYR A 122 22.05 -8.59 -0.30
CA TYR A 122 20.82 -8.84 0.44
C TYR A 122 21.15 -9.15 1.88
N GLN A 123 20.55 -8.41 2.82
CA GLN A 123 20.83 -8.56 4.23
C GLN A 123 19.56 -8.84 5.02
N ASP A 124 19.56 -9.95 5.79
CA ASP A 124 18.60 -10.15 6.88
C ASP A 124 18.82 -9.07 7.92
N VAL A 125 17.77 -8.29 8.24
CA VAL A 125 17.89 -7.23 9.25
C VAL A 125 18.06 -7.82 10.65
N ARG A 126 18.52 -7.01 11.58
CA ARG A 126 18.77 -7.36 12.99
C ARG A 126 17.58 -8.08 13.63
N GLY A 127 17.84 -9.28 14.17
CA GLY A 127 16.84 -10.11 14.86
C GLY A 127 15.85 -10.82 13.93
N ARG A 128 16.16 -10.88 12.63
CA ARG A 128 15.38 -11.63 11.65
C ARG A 128 16.24 -12.72 10.99
N TRP A 129 15.61 -13.86 10.73
CA TRP A 129 16.14 -15.02 10.00
C TRP A 129 17.53 -15.45 10.49
N MET A 130 18.57 -15.33 9.69
CA MET A 130 19.91 -15.77 10.02
C MET A 130 20.76 -14.69 10.70
N SER A 131 20.20 -13.48 10.92
CA SER A 131 20.83 -12.39 11.67
C SER A 131 20.59 -12.51 13.17
N GLU A 132 21.62 -12.10 13.94
CA GLU A 132 21.57 -12.02 15.40
C GLU A 132 20.87 -10.73 15.87
N GLY A 133 20.75 -10.59 17.20
CA GLY A 133 20.18 -9.42 17.86
C GLY A 133 18.68 -9.51 18.06
N THR A 134 18.06 -8.38 18.42
CA THR A 134 16.63 -8.29 18.69
C THR A 134 15.94 -7.46 17.61
N PHE A 135 14.90 -8.03 17.01
CA PHE A 135 14.04 -7.28 16.09
C PHE A 135 13.25 -6.22 16.87
N VAL A 136 13.20 -5.03 16.32
CA VAL A 136 12.34 -3.93 16.76
C VAL A 136 11.61 -3.43 15.54
N GLU A 137 10.29 -3.45 15.59
CA GLU A 137 9.46 -2.97 14.49
C GLU A 137 9.71 -1.49 14.24
N MET A 138 9.98 -1.12 12.97
CA MET A 138 10.35 0.24 12.60
C MET A 138 11.26 0.88 13.67
N ARG A 139 12.43 0.30 13.84
CA ARG A 139 13.37 0.72 14.90
C ARG A 139 13.56 2.24 14.88
N PRO A 140 13.32 2.91 16.04
CA PRO A 140 13.52 4.35 16.14
C PRO A 140 14.93 4.79 15.72
N HIS A 141 15.00 5.86 14.97
CA HIS A 141 16.28 6.50 14.64
C HIS A 141 16.89 7.19 15.87
N ILE A 142 18.19 7.14 16.01
CA ILE A 142 18.94 7.78 17.09
C ILE A 142 19.73 8.96 16.52
N ASP A 143 19.23 10.18 16.68
CA ASP A 143 19.86 11.41 16.17
C ASP A 143 21.30 11.60 16.70
N VAL A 144 21.59 11.20 17.94
CA VAL A 144 22.91 11.36 18.55
C VAL A 144 23.36 10.06 19.21
N LYS A 145 24.20 9.31 18.50
CA LYS A 145 24.79 8.06 19.01
C LYS A 145 25.99 8.37 19.90
N LYS A 146 25.92 8.00 21.19
CA LYS A 146 26.93 8.31 22.22
C LYS A 146 27.87 7.14 22.48
N SER A 147 27.50 5.94 22.07
CA SER A 147 28.26 4.71 22.30
C SER A 147 28.05 3.73 21.13
N PRO A 148 28.93 2.71 21.00
CA PRO A 148 28.72 1.63 20.02
C PRO A 148 27.41 0.83 20.24
N GLN A 149 26.80 0.92 21.40
CA GLN A 149 25.54 0.25 21.72
C GLN A 149 24.31 1.03 21.23
N ASP A 150 24.49 2.30 20.83
CA ASP A 150 23.42 3.12 20.27
C ASP A 150 23.28 2.77 18.77
N VAL A 151 22.55 1.69 18.47
CA VAL A 151 22.39 1.13 17.15
C VAL A 151 20.99 1.36 16.59
N ASP A 152 20.93 1.72 15.33
CA ASP A 152 19.73 1.82 14.51
C ASP A 152 20.01 1.30 13.09
N ASP A 153 19.03 1.36 12.20
CA ASP A 153 19.18 0.85 10.84
C ASP A 153 20.16 1.65 9.98
N SER A 154 20.33 2.94 10.26
CA SER A 154 21.38 3.76 9.65
C SER A 154 22.78 3.26 10.02
N SER A 155 23.02 2.99 11.31
CA SER A 155 24.31 2.50 11.78
C SER A 155 24.62 1.07 11.31
N ASP A 156 23.63 0.17 11.30
CA ASP A 156 23.79 -1.20 10.79
C ASP A 156 24.11 -1.18 9.28
N THR A 157 23.49 -0.29 8.52
CA THR A 157 23.79 -0.11 7.11
C THR A 157 25.19 0.44 6.90
N SER A 158 25.61 1.43 7.69
CA SER A 158 26.94 2.02 7.59
C SER A 158 28.04 0.98 7.87
N ASP A 159 27.91 0.20 8.95
CA ASP A 159 28.87 -0.86 9.29
C ASP A 159 28.92 -1.94 8.20
N THR A 160 27.77 -2.27 7.61
CA THR A 160 27.70 -3.21 6.48
C THR A 160 28.43 -2.68 5.25
N ILE A 161 28.22 -1.41 4.90
CA ILE A 161 28.90 -0.77 3.75
C ILE A 161 30.42 -0.75 3.96
N ASP A 162 30.90 -0.35 5.13
CA ASP A 162 32.33 -0.32 5.44
C ASP A 162 32.97 -1.70 5.30
N PHE A 163 32.27 -2.76 5.74
CA PHE A 163 32.73 -4.13 5.55
C PHE A 163 32.80 -4.50 4.05
N LEU A 164 31.74 -4.23 3.30
CA LEU A 164 31.64 -4.58 1.87
C LEU A 164 32.72 -3.91 1.03
N LEU A 165 32.96 -2.61 1.23
CA LEU A 165 33.99 -1.85 0.53
C LEU A 165 35.37 -2.44 0.74
N LYS A 166 35.65 -2.97 1.91
CA LYS A 166 36.96 -3.52 2.29
C LYS A 166 37.14 -4.97 1.83
N HIS A 167 36.08 -5.78 1.85
CA HIS A 167 36.20 -7.24 1.74
C HIS A 167 35.68 -7.82 0.41
N VAL A 168 34.82 -7.11 -0.32
CA VAL A 168 34.31 -7.57 -1.61
C VAL A 168 35.16 -6.98 -2.73
N PRO A 169 35.86 -7.81 -3.50
CA PRO A 169 36.75 -7.32 -4.56
C PRO A 169 35.97 -6.77 -5.76
N ASN A 170 36.71 -6.03 -6.61
CA ASN A 170 36.21 -5.48 -7.88
C ASN A 170 34.98 -4.54 -7.72
N ASN A 171 34.86 -3.86 -6.56
CA ASN A 171 33.87 -2.82 -6.36
C ASN A 171 34.40 -1.44 -6.78
N ASN A 172 33.49 -0.55 -7.18
CA ASN A 172 33.83 0.83 -7.59
C ASN A 172 33.71 1.86 -6.45
N GLY A 173 33.49 1.43 -5.22
CA GLY A 173 33.36 2.30 -4.04
C GLY A 173 32.01 3.00 -3.89
N LYS A 174 31.01 2.70 -4.74
CA LYS A 174 29.68 3.31 -4.70
C LYS A 174 28.60 2.30 -4.33
N VAL A 175 27.66 2.73 -3.51
CA VAL A 175 26.54 1.92 -3.05
C VAL A 175 25.23 2.59 -3.42
N GLY A 176 24.30 1.82 -4.00
CA GLY A 176 22.90 2.13 -4.10
C GLY A 176 22.11 1.24 -3.14
N ILE A 177 20.99 1.76 -2.61
CA ILE A 177 20.04 1.00 -1.80
C ILE A 177 18.63 1.18 -2.33
N TRP A 178 17.81 0.13 -2.26
CA TRP A 178 16.42 0.17 -2.65
C TRP A 178 15.61 -0.82 -1.84
N GLY A 179 14.29 -0.68 -1.87
CA GLY A 179 13.40 -1.65 -1.24
C GLY A 179 11.97 -1.16 -1.31
N ILE A 180 11.03 -2.09 -1.26
CA ILE A 180 9.58 -1.85 -1.32
C ILE A 180 8.99 -2.23 0.03
N SER A 181 8.03 -1.42 0.57
CA SER A 181 7.35 -1.72 1.82
C SER A 181 8.31 -1.67 3.02
N TYR A 182 8.39 -2.69 3.84
CA TYR A 182 9.37 -2.78 4.93
C TYR A 182 10.82 -2.58 4.46
N PRO A 183 11.31 -3.21 3.35
CA PRO A 183 12.60 -2.83 2.74
C PRO A 183 12.69 -1.37 2.31
N GLY A 184 11.57 -0.74 1.95
CA GLY A 184 11.46 0.71 1.71
C GLY A 184 11.71 1.53 2.97
N PHE A 185 11.16 1.11 4.11
CA PHE A 185 11.50 1.69 5.42
C PHE A 185 12.99 1.58 5.72
N TYR A 186 13.60 0.40 5.56
CA TYR A 186 15.05 0.24 5.79
C TYR A 186 15.87 1.10 4.84
N THR A 187 15.42 1.28 3.60
CA THR A 187 16.05 2.21 2.65
C THR A 187 15.97 3.65 3.16
N SER A 188 14.81 4.09 3.62
CA SER A 188 14.62 5.43 4.20
C SER A 188 15.48 5.65 5.45
N ALA A 189 15.48 4.69 6.37
CA ALA A 189 16.28 4.76 7.59
C ALA A 189 17.79 4.80 7.28
N SER A 190 18.24 4.08 6.24
CA SER A 190 19.65 4.01 5.83
C SER A 190 20.19 5.29 5.21
N MET A 191 19.30 6.16 4.68
CA MET A 191 19.71 7.46 4.10
C MET A 191 20.10 8.48 5.18
N ILE A 192 19.52 8.38 6.38
CA ILE A 192 19.70 9.35 7.47
C ILE A 192 21.09 9.17 8.07
N ASP A 193 21.90 10.23 8.10
CA ASP A 193 23.30 10.16 8.51
C ASP A 193 24.09 9.06 7.76
N GLY A 194 23.72 8.83 6.49
CA GLY A 194 24.16 7.69 5.70
C GLY A 194 25.67 7.66 5.45
N ASN A 195 26.21 6.43 5.22
CA ASN A 195 27.59 6.23 4.85
C ASN A 195 27.96 7.04 3.59
N PRO A 196 29.12 7.71 3.52
CA PRO A 196 29.52 8.52 2.35
C PRO A 196 29.55 7.76 1.02
N ALA A 197 29.72 6.44 1.05
CA ALA A 197 29.68 5.60 -0.16
C ALA A 197 28.24 5.34 -0.66
N LEU A 198 27.22 5.59 0.16
CA LEU A 198 25.81 5.51 -0.24
C LEU A 198 25.46 6.75 -1.06
N VAL A 199 25.43 6.61 -2.39
CA VAL A 199 25.25 7.73 -3.33
C VAL A 199 23.86 7.77 -3.97
N ALA A 200 23.07 6.70 -3.88
CA ALA A 200 21.71 6.61 -4.43
C ALA A 200 20.82 5.76 -3.54
N ALA A 201 19.60 6.22 -3.29
CA ALA A 201 18.58 5.48 -2.52
C ALA A 201 17.21 5.56 -3.21
N SER A 202 16.51 4.44 -3.29
CA SER A 202 15.15 4.41 -3.80
C SER A 202 14.21 3.75 -2.78
N PRO A 203 13.73 4.51 -1.77
CA PRO A 203 12.65 4.04 -0.90
C PRO A 203 11.34 3.99 -1.70
N GLN A 204 10.73 2.81 -1.75
CA GLN A 204 9.53 2.55 -2.55
C GLN A 204 8.43 2.07 -1.62
N ALA A 205 7.27 2.73 -1.64
CA ALA A 205 6.22 2.55 -0.64
C ALA A 205 6.82 2.36 0.77
N PRO A 206 7.68 3.27 1.24
CA PRO A 206 8.29 3.11 2.55
C PRO A 206 7.28 3.47 3.63
N MET A 207 7.13 2.66 4.66
CA MET A 207 6.47 3.09 5.88
C MET A 207 7.23 4.28 6.48
N THR A 208 6.52 5.36 6.83
CA THR A 208 7.12 6.54 7.45
C THR A 208 6.55 6.80 8.82
N ASN A 209 5.22 6.71 8.96
CA ASN A 209 4.50 6.86 10.22
C ASN A 209 3.25 5.98 10.17
N LEU A 210 3.22 4.92 10.97
CA LEU A 210 2.15 3.92 10.95
C LEU A 210 0.84 4.37 11.64
N PHE A 211 0.81 5.53 12.26
CA PHE A 211 -0.38 6.04 12.94
C PHE A 211 -0.99 7.27 12.25
N LEU A 212 -0.15 8.18 11.77
CA LEU A 212 -0.58 9.41 11.09
C LEU A 212 -0.44 9.28 9.59
N GLY A 213 -1.52 9.21 8.89
CA GLY A 213 -1.59 9.13 7.43
C GLY A 213 -2.31 7.90 6.97
N ALA A 214 -1.89 7.34 5.85
CA ALA A 214 -2.44 6.15 5.24
C ALA A 214 -1.29 5.17 4.94
N ASP A 215 -0.61 4.74 6.03
CA ASP A 215 0.38 3.66 6.03
C ASP A 215 -0.12 2.59 7.03
N ASP A 216 0.23 1.36 6.86
CA ASP A 216 -0.22 0.08 7.41
C ASP A 216 -1.13 0.02 8.65
N ALA A 217 -0.82 0.68 9.78
CA ALA A 217 -1.46 0.30 11.05
C ALA A 217 -2.76 1.04 11.37
N TYR A 218 -2.77 2.37 11.22
CA TYR A 218 -3.93 3.21 11.53
C TYR A 218 -4.19 4.22 10.43
N HIS A 219 -5.45 4.32 9.99
CA HIS A 219 -5.92 5.36 9.09
C HIS A 219 -6.94 6.25 9.83
N GLY A 220 -6.61 7.54 9.98
CA GLY A 220 -7.49 8.48 10.69
C GLY A 220 -7.91 8.03 12.10
N GLY A 221 -7.08 7.22 12.76
CA GLY A 221 -7.33 6.64 14.08
C GLY A 221 -8.17 5.36 14.07
N ALA A 222 -8.60 4.86 12.91
CA ALA A 222 -9.20 3.55 12.77
C ALA A 222 -8.10 2.51 12.50
N PHE A 223 -8.15 1.35 13.17
CA PHE A 223 -7.18 0.28 13.00
C PHE A 223 -7.42 -0.47 11.69
N MET A 224 -6.39 -0.67 10.89
CA MET A 224 -6.46 -1.42 9.62
C MET A 224 -6.56 -2.92 9.93
N LEU A 225 -7.81 -3.40 10.08
CA LEU A 225 -8.10 -4.69 10.72
C LEU A 225 -7.56 -5.87 9.93
N ASP A 226 -7.97 -6.02 8.67
CA ASP A 226 -7.58 -7.19 7.88
C ASP A 226 -6.08 -7.15 7.53
N ALA A 227 -5.55 -5.99 7.13
CA ALA A 227 -4.15 -5.85 6.79
C ALA A 227 -3.23 -6.24 7.96
N ASN A 228 -3.48 -5.70 9.16
CA ASN A 228 -2.67 -6.02 10.33
C ASN A 228 -2.86 -7.47 10.79
N PHE A 229 -4.09 -7.94 10.94
CA PHE A 229 -4.33 -9.31 11.36
C PHE A 229 -3.72 -10.31 10.36
N GLY A 230 -3.99 -10.12 9.06
CA GLY A 230 -3.45 -10.95 7.98
C GLY A 230 -1.93 -10.97 7.94
N PHE A 231 -1.27 -9.81 8.20
CA PHE A 231 0.18 -9.72 8.28
C PHE A 231 0.74 -10.48 9.50
N TYR A 232 0.19 -10.26 10.69
CA TYR A 232 0.75 -10.81 11.92
C TYR A 232 0.38 -12.29 12.18
N VAL A 233 -0.51 -12.89 11.42
CA VAL A 233 -0.69 -14.36 11.47
C VAL A 233 0.49 -15.12 10.83
N PHE A 234 1.30 -14.49 9.98
CA PHE A 234 2.54 -15.07 9.43
C PHE A 234 3.82 -14.37 9.91
N PHE A 235 3.78 -13.06 10.17
CA PHE A 235 4.96 -12.30 10.59
C PHE A 235 5.16 -12.40 12.10
N HIS A 236 5.89 -13.43 12.53
CA HIS A 236 6.11 -13.73 13.93
C HIS A 236 7.46 -13.21 14.45
N PRO A 237 7.55 -12.79 15.74
CA PRO A 237 8.83 -12.54 16.39
C PRO A 237 9.73 -13.78 16.35
N GLN A 238 11.04 -13.55 16.23
CA GLN A 238 12.05 -14.59 16.32
C GLN A 238 12.91 -14.40 17.56
N THR A 239 13.34 -15.52 18.15
CA THR A 239 14.14 -15.52 19.39
C THR A 239 15.61 -15.91 19.16
N HIS A 240 15.94 -16.44 17.99
CA HIS A 240 17.28 -16.86 17.59
C HIS A 240 17.38 -16.95 16.08
N PRO A 241 18.59 -16.89 15.49
CA PRO A 241 18.81 -17.07 14.07
C PRO A 241 18.32 -18.43 13.58
N GLN A 242 17.53 -18.43 12.51
CA GLN A 242 16.99 -19.66 11.86
C GLN A 242 16.64 -19.39 10.39
N GLU A 243 16.70 -20.43 9.59
CA GLU A 243 16.18 -20.40 8.22
C GLU A 243 14.63 -20.40 8.23
N PRO A 244 13.99 -19.79 7.21
CA PRO A 244 12.54 -19.84 7.08
C PRO A 244 12.06 -21.28 6.90
N LYS A 245 10.94 -21.58 7.54
CA LYS A 245 10.22 -22.87 7.36
C LYS A 245 9.07 -22.65 6.38
N PRO A 246 8.62 -23.70 5.68
CA PRO A 246 7.40 -23.59 4.91
C PRO A 246 6.25 -23.08 5.77
N GLU A 247 5.62 -21.99 5.35
CA GLU A 247 4.48 -21.43 6.04
C GLU A 247 3.23 -22.23 5.75
N VAL A 248 2.41 -22.43 6.79
CA VAL A 248 1.05 -22.94 6.65
C VAL A 248 0.14 -21.71 6.57
N PRO A 249 -0.57 -21.50 5.45
CA PRO A 249 -1.49 -20.36 5.34
C PRO A 249 -2.52 -20.40 6.48
N PHE A 250 -2.87 -19.24 6.99
CA PHE A 250 -3.93 -19.11 7.97
C PHE A 250 -5.28 -19.51 7.34
N ASP A 251 -6.00 -20.42 8.00
CA ASP A 251 -7.32 -20.87 7.55
C ASP A 251 -8.41 -20.01 8.23
N PHE A 252 -9.02 -19.13 7.49
CA PHE A 252 -10.16 -18.33 7.96
C PHE A 252 -11.42 -19.20 8.20
N GLY A 253 -11.48 -20.42 7.68
CA GLY A 253 -12.63 -21.33 7.79
C GLY A 253 -13.87 -20.88 7.02
N THR A 254 -13.75 -19.82 6.22
CA THR A 254 -14.81 -19.25 5.38
C THR A 254 -14.20 -18.49 4.21
N PRO A 255 -14.84 -18.45 3.03
CA PRO A 255 -14.42 -17.60 1.93
C PRO A 255 -14.88 -16.13 2.09
N ASP A 256 -15.44 -15.75 3.24
CA ASP A 256 -16.01 -14.44 3.51
C ASP A 256 -15.34 -13.82 4.74
N ILE A 257 -14.35 -12.95 4.49
CA ILE A 257 -13.65 -12.24 5.57
C ILE A 257 -14.55 -11.27 6.33
N TYR A 258 -15.59 -10.73 5.70
CA TYR A 258 -16.56 -9.89 6.40
C TYR A 258 -17.24 -10.66 7.54
N GLU A 259 -17.73 -11.86 7.26
CA GLU A 259 -18.33 -12.74 8.26
C GLU A 259 -17.32 -13.24 9.30
N PHE A 260 -16.08 -13.52 8.88
CA PHE A 260 -15.01 -13.93 9.79
C PHE A 260 -14.75 -12.86 10.86
N TYR A 261 -14.47 -11.63 10.44
CA TYR A 261 -14.15 -10.54 11.37
C TYR A 261 -15.38 -10.08 12.16
N LEU A 262 -16.58 -10.10 11.57
CA LEU A 262 -17.80 -9.75 12.29
C LEU A 262 -18.07 -10.68 13.48
N LYS A 263 -17.77 -11.97 13.33
CA LYS A 263 -17.87 -13.01 14.36
C LYS A 263 -16.65 -13.08 15.28
N GLY A 264 -15.55 -12.46 14.89
CA GLY A 264 -14.28 -12.48 15.63
C GLY A 264 -14.32 -11.76 16.97
N GLY A 265 -15.21 -10.79 17.11
CA GLY A 265 -15.33 -9.95 18.32
C GLY A 265 -14.45 -8.71 18.26
N SER A 266 -13.88 -8.31 19.41
CA SER A 266 -12.90 -7.21 19.50
C SER A 266 -11.51 -7.65 19.03
N LEU A 267 -10.60 -6.69 18.82
CA LEU A 267 -9.22 -6.99 18.44
C LEU A 267 -8.53 -7.89 19.47
N SER A 268 -8.76 -7.63 20.75
CA SER A 268 -8.19 -8.43 21.84
C SER A 268 -8.78 -9.84 21.92
N GLU A 269 -10.06 -10.04 21.59
CA GLU A 269 -10.66 -11.38 21.50
C GLU A 269 -10.08 -12.17 20.32
N MET A 270 -9.86 -11.52 19.19
CA MET A 270 -9.21 -12.14 18.03
C MET A 270 -7.76 -12.50 18.32
N GLU A 271 -7.01 -11.62 18.99
CA GLU A 271 -5.64 -11.86 19.41
C GLU A 271 -5.56 -13.11 20.30
N GLN A 272 -6.40 -13.19 21.34
CA GLN A 272 -6.43 -14.35 22.26
C GLN A 272 -6.80 -15.64 21.54
N LYS A 273 -7.76 -15.57 20.60
CA LYS A 273 -8.29 -16.75 19.92
C LYS A 273 -7.33 -17.33 18.87
N TYR A 274 -6.64 -16.46 18.13
CA TYR A 274 -5.89 -16.86 16.96
C TYR A 274 -4.36 -16.67 17.09
N LEU A 275 -3.90 -15.63 17.80
CA LEU A 275 -2.48 -15.35 18.01
C LEU A 275 -1.97 -15.82 19.38
N HIS A 276 -2.89 -16.16 20.31
CA HIS A 276 -2.62 -16.79 21.62
C HIS A 276 -1.61 -16.03 22.50
N GLY A 277 -1.52 -14.71 22.39
CA GLY A 277 -0.55 -13.88 23.10
C GLY A 277 0.90 -14.04 22.65
N MET A 278 1.14 -14.76 21.55
CA MET A 278 2.50 -15.06 21.09
C MET A 278 3.10 -14.01 20.18
N ASN A 279 2.28 -13.15 19.57
CA ASN A 279 2.75 -12.09 18.69
C ASN A 279 2.67 -10.72 19.37
N TRP A 280 3.75 -10.36 20.08
CA TRP A 280 3.84 -9.09 20.78
C TRP A 280 3.85 -7.87 19.83
N LEU A 281 4.23 -8.03 18.57
CA LEU A 281 4.17 -6.96 17.56
C LEU A 281 2.72 -6.49 17.37
N TYR A 282 1.80 -7.43 17.15
CA TYR A 282 0.37 -7.13 17.03
C TYR A 282 -0.20 -6.56 18.34
N THR A 283 0.13 -7.16 19.50
CA THR A 283 -0.36 -6.68 20.79
C THR A 283 0.15 -5.30 21.16
N ASP A 284 1.36 -4.93 20.76
CA ASP A 284 1.89 -3.60 21.02
C ASP A 284 1.17 -2.54 20.20
N GLN A 285 0.83 -2.82 18.93
CA GLN A 285 0.01 -1.90 18.14
C GLN A 285 -1.38 -1.68 18.75
N MET A 286 -2.02 -2.74 19.26
CA MET A 286 -3.33 -2.60 19.93
C MET A 286 -3.25 -1.80 21.24
N LYS A 287 -2.16 -1.91 22.01
CA LYS A 287 -1.97 -1.16 23.27
C LYS A 287 -1.77 0.33 23.06
N HIS A 288 -1.27 0.71 21.90
CA HIS A 288 -0.95 2.08 21.54
C HIS A 288 -1.99 2.64 20.55
N ASP A 289 -3.27 2.68 20.98
CA ASP A 289 -4.40 3.16 20.17
C ASP A 289 -4.52 4.69 20.08
N THR A 290 -3.51 5.40 20.57
CA THR A 290 -3.32 6.87 20.46
C THR A 290 -1.92 7.17 19.96
N TYR A 291 -1.70 8.37 19.39
CA TYR A 291 -0.38 8.80 18.92
C TYR A 291 0.54 9.16 20.08
N ASP A 292 0.90 8.16 20.84
CA ASP A 292 1.79 8.28 22.00
C ASP A 292 3.28 8.17 21.61
N ASN A 293 4.14 8.11 22.62
CA ASN A 293 5.59 8.01 22.43
C ASN A 293 6.03 6.76 21.64
N TYR A 294 5.22 5.68 21.65
CA TYR A 294 5.51 4.47 20.87
C TYR A 294 5.55 4.79 19.36
N TRP A 295 4.55 5.52 18.86
CA TRP A 295 4.45 5.92 17.45
C TRP A 295 5.37 7.09 17.12
N GLN A 296 5.46 8.09 18.02
CA GLN A 296 6.27 9.30 17.80
C GLN A 296 7.75 8.98 17.57
N GLN A 297 8.30 8.00 18.30
CA GLN A 297 9.68 7.57 18.11
C GLN A 297 9.93 6.84 16.79
N ARG A 298 8.89 6.25 16.19
CA ARG A 298 8.94 5.48 14.96
C ARG A 298 8.71 6.31 13.71
N ASP A 299 8.28 7.57 13.88
CA ASP A 299 8.13 8.51 12.78
C ASP A 299 9.50 8.90 12.21
N LEU A 300 9.79 8.48 10.99
CA LEU A 300 11.07 8.81 10.33
C LEU A 300 11.10 10.23 9.75
N ALA A 301 9.97 10.83 9.42
CA ALA A 301 9.93 12.11 8.75
C ALA A 301 10.69 13.22 9.49
N PRO A 302 10.61 13.37 10.84
CA PRO A 302 11.37 14.38 11.57
C PRO A 302 12.89 14.17 11.55
N HIS A 303 13.33 12.95 11.24
CA HIS A 303 14.74 12.54 11.25
C HIS A 303 15.42 12.57 9.88
N MET A 304 14.72 12.93 8.79
CA MET A 304 15.25 13.01 7.42
C MET A 304 16.27 14.15 7.25
N LYS A 305 17.23 14.21 8.17
CA LYS A 305 18.35 15.18 8.17
C LYS A 305 19.60 14.49 7.65
N ASN A 306 20.57 15.29 7.17
CA ASN A 306 21.88 14.81 6.72
C ASN A 306 21.75 13.68 5.67
N VAL A 307 20.76 13.77 4.78
CA VAL A 307 20.63 12.89 3.62
C VAL A 307 21.50 13.43 2.50
N HIS A 308 22.56 12.70 2.13
CA HIS A 308 23.55 13.12 1.14
C HIS A 308 23.43 12.38 -0.19
N CYS A 309 22.82 11.20 -0.20
CA CYS A 309 22.61 10.41 -1.42
C CYS A 309 21.44 10.99 -2.24
N ALA A 310 21.48 10.79 -3.56
CA ALA A 310 20.31 11.08 -4.39
C ALA A 310 19.14 10.17 -4.02
N VAL A 311 17.91 10.71 -4.02
CA VAL A 311 16.72 9.99 -3.56
C VAL A 311 15.66 9.90 -4.67
N LEU A 312 15.15 8.69 -4.89
CA LEU A 312 14.01 8.37 -5.74
C LEU A 312 12.91 7.75 -4.86
N ALA A 313 12.03 8.59 -4.31
CA ALA A 313 10.87 8.14 -3.53
C ALA A 313 9.77 7.69 -4.49
N VAL A 314 9.29 6.45 -4.34
CA VAL A 314 8.35 5.84 -5.28
C VAL A 314 7.10 5.37 -4.54
N GLY A 315 5.93 5.65 -5.11
CA GLY A 315 4.64 5.19 -4.60
C GLY A 315 3.61 4.92 -5.67
N GLY A 316 2.46 4.47 -5.23
CA GLY A 316 1.31 4.22 -6.08
C GLY A 316 0.08 4.98 -5.60
N TRP A 317 -0.63 5.68 -6.53
CA TRP A 317 -1.89 6.37 -6.19
C TRP A 317 -2.94 5.45 -5.57
N PHE A 318 -2.86 4.16 -5.83
CA PHE A 318 -3.80 3.15 -5.36
C PHE A 318 -3.11 2.11 -4.45
N ASP A 319 -2.08 2.56 -3.73
CA ASP A 319 -1.42 1.73 -2.72
C ASP A 319 -2.35 1.55 -1.51
N ALA A 320 -2.67 0.30 -1.18
CA ALA A 320 -3.60 -0.05 -0.11
C ALA A 320 -2.90 -0.28 1.24
N GLU A 321 -1.56 -0.14 1.26
CA GLU A 321 -0.72 -0.40 2.43
C GLU A 321 0.06 0.87 2.82
N ASP A 322 1.03 1.32 1.99
CA ASP A 322 1.94 2.43 2.31
C ASP A 322 1.76 3.61 1.35
N LEU A 323 0.60 4.25 1.41
CA LEU A 323 0.20 5.30 0.48
C LEU A 323 0.89 6.65 0.75
N THR A 324 1.07 7.03 2.01
CA THR A 324 1.60 8.36 2.38
C THR A 324 3.11 8.37 2.59
N GLY A 325 3.72 7.23 2.80
CA GLY A 325 5.14 7.11 3.08
C GLY A 325 6.06 7.73 2.02
N PRO A 326 5.86 7.46 0.70
CA PRO A 326 6.65 8.09 -0.36
C PRO A 326 6.52 9.62 -0.38
N LEU A 327 5.29 10.12 -0.22
CA LEU A 327 4.97 11.56 -0.20
C LEU A 327 5.66 12.25 0.99
N LYS A 328 5.57 11.66 2.19
CA LYS A 328 6.22 12.16 3.41
C LYS A 328 7.74 12.11 3.31
N THR A 329 8.29 11.01 2.80
CA THR A 329 9.75 10.87 2.58
C THR A 329 10.27 11.92 1.62
N PHE A 330 9.60 12.13 0.48
CA PHE A 330 9.94 13.17 -0.48
C PHE A 330 9.88 14.57 0.13
N ALA A 331 8.76 14.90 0.80
CA ALA A 331 8.55 16.23 1.39
C ALA A 331 9.56 16.52 2.50
N ALA A 332 9.80 15.58 3.42
CA ALA A 332 10.73 15.74 4.52
C ALA A 332 12.17 15.86 4.02
N THR A 333 12.61 14.98 3.11
CA THR A 333 13.96 15.01 2.53
C THR A 333 14.19 16.33 1.77
N SER A 334 13.27 16.72 0.89
CA SER A 334 13.39 17.96 0.11
C SER A 334 13.43 19.21 0.99
N LYS A 335 12.67 19.22 2.10
CA LYS A 335 12.63 20.36 3.04
C LYS A 335 13.90 20.47 3.87
N MET A 336 14.42 19.34 4.37
CA MET A 336 15.55 19.35 5.31
C MET A 336 16.91 19.33 4.60
N ASN A 337 16.95 18.85 3.34
CA ASN A 337 18.17 18.76 2.53
C ASN A 337 17.92 19.36 1.13
N PRO A 338 17.77 20.67 1.00
CA PRO A 338 17.34 21.31 -0.25
C PRO A 338 18.33 21.11 -1.42
N GLU A 339 19.61 20.87 -1.12
CA GLU A 339 20.65 20.60 -2.12
C GLU A 339 20.68 19.12 -2.57
N THR A 340 20.04 18.24 -1.84
CA THR A 340 20.01 16.81 -2.18
C THR A 340 19.06 16.57 -3.36
N PRO A 341 19.55 15.93 -4.44
CA PRO A 341 18.71 15.54 -5.56
C PRO A 341 17.63 14.55 -5.10
N THR A 342 16.38 15.02 -5.05
CA THR A 342 15.24 14.20 -4.59
C THR A 342 14.13 14.25 -5.62
N THR A 343 13.64 13.08 -6.03
CA THR A 343 12.52 12.92 -6.98
C THR A 343 11.41 12.10 -6.34
N LEU A 344 10.17 12.57 -6.49
CA LEU A 344 8.95 11.79 -6.24
C LEU A 344 8.54 11.10 -7.54
N VAL A 345 8.18 9.82 -7.45
CA VAL A 345 7.53 9.09 -8.54
C VAL A 345 6.23 8.49 -8.01
N GLU A 346 5.11 8.85 -8.65
CA GLU A 346 3.80 8.27 -8.33
C GLU A 346 3.13 7.77 -9.60
N GLY A 347 2.80 6.48 -9.61
CA GLY A 347 2.07 5.87 -10.71
C GLY A 347 0.71 5.31 -10.28
N PRO A 348 -0.11 4.82 -11.23
CA PRO A 348 -1.45 4.33 -10.94
C PRO A 348 -1.42 2.88 -10.41
N TRP A 349 -0.60 2.61 -9.42
CA TRP A 349 -0.28 1.27 -8.95
C TRP A 349 -0.85 0.98 -7.58
N VAL A 350 -1.05 -0.32 -7.33
CA VAL A 350 -1.19 -0.89 -5.98
C VAL A 350 0.19 -1.09 -5.36
N HIS A 351 0.22 -1.52 -4.10
CA HIS A 351 1.45 -1.83 -3.37
C HIS A 351 2.39 -2.77 -4.15
N GLY A 352 3.59 -2.30 -4.46
CA GLY A 352 4.59 -3.06 -5.23
C GLY A 352 4.23 -3.32 -6.70
N GLY A 353 3.08 -2.83 -7.21
CA GLY A 353 2.60 -3.11 -8.55
C GLY A 353 3.56 -2.70 -9.67
N TRP A 354 4.37 -1.67 -9.45
CA TRP A 354 5.41 -1.20 -10.38
C TRP A 354 6.56 -2.20 -10.60
N ALA A 355 6.77 -3.12 -9.67
CA ALA A 355 7.86 -4.09 -9.76
C ALA A 355 7.49 -5.34 -10.58
N ILE A 356 6.21 -5.74 -10.59
CA ILE A 356 5.79 -7.05 -11.09
C ILE A 356 4.78 -7.02 -12.24
N SER A 357 4.05 -5.91 -12.43
CA SER A 357 3.00 -5.81 -13.46
C SER A 357 3.47 -5.04 -14.69
N SER A 358 2.63 -5.00 -15.74
CA SER A 358 2.77 -4.05 -16.85
C SER A 358 2.34 -2.63 -16.44
N GLY A 359 1.40 -2.53 -15.47
CA GLY A 359 0.83 -1.28 -15.00
C GLY A 359 -0.16 -0.65 -15.98
N ASP A 360 -0.74 -1.42 -16.88
CA ASP A 360 -1.68 -0.94 -17.91
C ASP A 360 -3.13 -0.87 -17.42
N HIS A 361 -3.45 -1.53 -16.32
CA HIS A 361 -4.75 -1.50 -15.66
C HIS A 361 -4.67 -1.82 -14.18
N LEU A 362 -5.73 -1.48 -13.46
CA LEU A 362 -6.01 -1.95 -12.10
C LEU A 362 -7.50 -2.30 -12.01
N GLY A 363 -7.80 -3.54 -11.61
CA GLY A 363 -9.18 -4.02 -11.65
C GLY A 363 -9.78 -3.86 -13.05
N ASP A 364 -10.89 -3.14 -13.14
CA ASP A 364 -11.60 -2.88 -14.37
C ASP A 364 -11.21 -1.55 -15.06
N VAL A 365 -10.33 -0.76 -14.41
CA VAL A 365 -9.87 0.54 -14.90
C VAL A 365 -8.60 0.37 -15.71
N SER A 366 -8.63 0.82 -16.97
CA SER A 366 -7.46 0.85 -17.87
C SER A 366 -6.76 2.19 -17.79
N PHE A 367 -5.43 2.18 -17.79
CA PHE A 367 -4.58 3.38 -17.84
C PHE A 367 -3.98 3.62 -19.24
N HIS A 368 -4.36 2.83 -20.25
CA HIS A 368 -3.96 2.95 -21.65
C HIS A 368 -2.43 3.06 -21.90
N ALA A 369 -1.62 2.74 -20.89
CA ALA A 369 -0.16 2.83 -20.92
C ALA A 369 0.46 1.77 -19.99
N LYS A 370 1.57 1.19 -20.41
CA LYS A 370 2.36 0.24 -19.58
C LYS A 370 3.21 0.99 -18.56
N THR A 371 2.56 1.53 -17.57
CA THR A 371 3.15 2.49 -16.64
C THR A 371 4.25 1.91 -15.78
N ALA A 372 4.15 0.64 -15.38
CA ALA A 372 5.16 -0.03 -14.57
C ALA A 372 6.40 -0.43 -15.40
N GLU A 373 6.22 -0.87 -16.65
CA GLU A 373 7.35 -1.10 -17.56
C GLU A 373 8.11 0.21 -17.83
N TYR A 374 7.39 1.31 -18.07
CA TYR A 374 7.99 2.64 -18.24
C TYR A 374 8.80 3.05 -17.01
N PHE A 375 8.26 2.88 -15.80
CA PHE A 375 8.96 3.19 -14.56
C PHE A 375 10.28 2.41 -14.47
N ARG A 376 10.26 1.09 -14.62
CA ARG A 376 11.46 0.26 -14.48
C ARG A 376 12.54 0.64 -15.49
N GLN A 377 12.15 0.86 -16.76
CA GLN A 377 13.08 1.06 -17.86
C GLN A 377 13.52 2.51 -18.07
N GLN A 378 12.64 3.49 -17.81
CA GLN A 378 12.90 4.90 -18.13
C GLN A 378 13.19 5.76 -16.88
N ILE A 379 12.90 5.25 -15.68
CA ILE A 379 13.07 6.01 -14.43
C ILE A 379 14.02 5.27 -13.49
N GLN A 380 13.66 4.08 -13.00
CA GLN A 380 14.40 3.38 -11.95
C GLN A 380 15.79 2.93 -12.40
N PHE A 381 15.89 2.24 -13.54
CA PHE A 381 17.17 1.77 -14.05
C PHE A 381 18.08 2.93 -14.43
N PRO A 382 17.64 3.96 -15.20
CA PRO A 382 18.48 5.13 -15.49
C PRO A 382 18.91 5.92 -14.25
N PHE A 383 18.10 6.01 -13.19
CA PHE A 383 18.48 6.65 -11.93
C PHE A 383 19.72 6.00 -11.32
N PHE A 384 19.71 4.69 -11.15
CA PHE A 384 20.86 3.97 -10.58
C PHE A 384 22.06 3.96 -11.51
N GLU A 385 21.87 3.82 -12.83
CA GLU A 385 22.96 3.93 -13.82
C GLU A 385 23.65 5.30 -13.78
N HIS A 386 22.86 6.37 -13.54
CA HIS A 386 23.41 7.72 -13.43
C HIS A 386 24.31 7.88 -12.21
N TYR A 387 23.81 7.60 -11.03
CA TYR A 387 24.55 7.85 -9.79
C TYR A 387 25.67 6.84 -9.53
N LEU A 388 25.47 5.59 -9.91
CA LEU A 388 26.39 4.52 -9.62
C LEU A 388 27.43 4.32 -10.71
N LYS A 389 27.09 4.60 -11.99
CA LYS A 389 27.97 4.37 -13.13
C LYS A 389 28.23 5.62 -14.00
N GLY A 390 27.64 6.78 -13.64
CA GLY A 390 27.87 8.05 -14.34
C GLY A 390 27.21 8.17 -15.72
N LYS A 391 26.17 7.38 -16.00
CA LYS A 391 25.41 7.48 -17.26
C LYS A 391 24.55 8.75 -17.28
N PRO A 392 24.27 9.34 -18.45
CA PRO A 392 23.42 10.53 -18.54
C PRO A 392 21.98 10.24 -18.11
N TRP A 393 21.42 11.09 -17.25
CA TRP A 393 19.99 11.10 -16.89
C TRP A 393 19.63 12.47 -16.33
N THR A 394 18.37 12.91 -16.56
CA THR A 394 17.86 14.17 -16.03
C THR A 394 16.89 13.86 -14.91
N GLN A 395 17.09 14.46 -13.75
CA GLN A 395 16.29 14.24 -12.55
C GLN A 395 15.30 15.39 -12.30
N PRO A 396 14.00 15.25 -12.65
CA PRO A 396 12.98 16.21 -12.25
C PRO A 396 12.61 16.03 -10.77
N LYS A 397 11.97 17.05 -10.16
CA LYS A 397 11.53 16.96 -8.76
C LYS A 397 10.35 15.99 -8.57
N ALA A 398 9.43 15.92 -9.53
CA ALA A 398 8.33 14.96 -9.51
C ALA A 398 8.06 14.41 -10.91
N ILE A 399 7.82 13.09 -11.01
CA ILE A 399 7.39 12.36 -12.19
C ILE A 399 6.14 11.60 -11.79
N VAL A 400 4.98 12.08 -12.17
CA VAL A 400 3.70 11.57 -11.67
C VAL A 400 2.75 11.24 -12.81
N PHE A 401 1.98 10.18 -12.63
CA PHE A 401 0.99 9.75 -13.62
C PHE A 401 -0.36 10.41 -13.34
N GLU A 402 -0.90 11.16 -14.31
CA GLU A 402 -2.23 11.75 -14.27
C GLU A 402 -3.26 10.71 -14.70
N THR A 403 -4.08 10.22 -13.79
CA THR A 403 -5.19 9.33 -14.10
C THR A 403 -6.36 10.11 -14.71
N GLY A 404 -7.18 9.46 -15.54
CA GLY A 404 -8.28 10.09 -16.28
C GLY A 404 -7.85 10.72 -17.61
N THR A 405 -6.64 11.26 -17.74
CA THR A 405 -5.98 11.62 -18.99
C THR A 405 -4.93 10.61 -19.41
N ASP A 406 -4.50 9.77 -18.48
CA ASP A 406 -3.59 8.64 -18.63
C ASP A 406 -2.22 9.03 -19.22
N GLY A 407 -1.55 9.95 -18.55
CA GLY A 407 -0.27 10.47 -19.00
C GLY A 407 0.72 10.80 -17.90
N TRP A 408 2.03 10.56 -18.15
CA TRP A 408 3.10 11.00 -17.28
C TRP A 408 3.33 12.50 -17.40
N ARG A 409 3.45 13.17 -16.24
CA ARG A 409 3.80 14.59 -16.16
C ARG A 409 4.95 14.80 -15.19
N THR A 410 5.72 15.86 -15.44
CA THR A 410 6.83 16.28 -14.58
C THR A 410 6.55 17.67 -13.98
N PHE A 411 6.97 17.84 -12.74
CA PHE A 411 6.82 19.11 -12.01
C PHE A 411 8.09 19.47 -11.24
N ASP A 412 8.29 20.77 -11.01
CA ASP A 412 9.39 21.32 -10.20
C ASP A 412 9.11 21.24 -8.69
N ALA A 413 7.93 20.86 -8.30
CA ALA A 413 7.48 20.65 -6.93
C ALA A 413 6.24 19.75 -6.91
N TRP A 414 6.04 19.05 -5.80
CA TRP A 414 4.79 18.35 -5.53
C TRP A 414 4.24 18.74 -4.15
N PRO A 415 2.94 19.08 -3.99
CA PRO A 415 2.00 19.36 -5.09
C PRO A 415 2.43 20.51 -6.01
N PRO A 416 1.90 20.57 -7.27
CA PRO A 416 2.24 21.65 -8.19
C PRO A 416 1.86 23.02 -7.62
N LYS A 417 2.77 24.00 -7.69
CA LYS A 417 2.53 25.37 -7.15
C LYS A 417 1.33 26.07 -7.77
N ALA A 418 0.92 25.68 -8.96
CA ALA A 418 -0.24 26.23 -9.66
C ALA A 418 -1.58 25.67 -9.14
N ALA A 419 -1.58 24.57 -8.41
CA ALA A 419 -2.78 24.00 -7.82
C ALA A 419 -3.35 24.95 -6.75
N GLN A 420 -4.67 25.18 -6.77
CA GLN A 420 -5.35 26.08 -5.87
C GLN A 420 -6.47 25.36 -5.11
N PRO A 421 -6.66 25.62 -3.81
CA PRO A 421 -7.73 25.03 -3.03
C PRO A 421 -9.10 25.51 -3.53
N LYS A 422 -10.02 24.57 -3.78
CA LYS A 422 -11.42 24.86 -4.08
C LYS A 422 -12.33 23.98 -3.25
N MET A 423 -13.26 24.58 -2.54
CA MET A 423 -14.24 23.89 -1.73
C MET A 423 -15.39 23.36 -2.57
N LEU A 424 -15.65 22.07 -2.49
CA LEU A 424 -16.78 21.35 -3.08
C LEU A 424 -17.79 21.09 -1.96
N TYR A 425 -18.92 21.81 -1.94
CA TYR A 425 -19.90 21.81 -0.86
C TYR A 425 -21.00 20.79 -1.04
N PHE A 426 -21.44 20.22 0.08
CA PHE A 426 -22.65 19.40 0.15
C PHE A 426 -23.91 20.27 0.14
N HIS A 427 -24.95 19.78 -0.52
CA HIS A 427 -26.26 20.45 -0.62
C HIS A 427 -27.39 19.45 -0.39
N SER A 428 -28.57 20.00 -0.14
CA SER A 428 -29.81 19.19 -0.04
C SER A 428 -30.07 18.35 -1.29
N ASN A 429 -30.78 17.25 -1.10
CA ASN A 429 -31.12 16.29 -2.17
C ASN A 429 -29.89 15.62 -2.82
N GLY A 430 -28.82 15.38 -2.04
CA GLY A 430 -27.62 14.69 -2.53
C GLY A 430 -26.83 15.45 -3.60
N LYS A 431 -26.97 16.77 -3.67
CA LYS A 431 -26.23 17.58 -4.65
C LYS A 431 -24.86 18.02 -4.11
N LEU A 432 -23.91 18.16 -5.03
CA LEU A 432 -22.56 18.60 -4.79
C LEU A 432 -22.21 19.77 -5.71
N GLY A 433 -21.54 20.81 -5.21
CA GLY A 433 -21.20 21.97 -6.03
C GLY A 433 -20.19 22.91 -5.40
N PHE A 434 -19.60 23.78 -6.22
CA PHE A 434 -18.57 24.75 -5.78
C PHE A 434 -19.13 26.02 -5.15
N THR A 435 -20.44 26.20 -5.10
CA THR A 435 -21.10 27.35 -4.49
C THR A 435 -21.49 26.98 -3.06
N ALA A 436 -21.22 27.87 -2.08
CA ALA A 436 -21.58 27.62 -0.69
C ALA A 436 -23.12 27.50 -0.51
N PRO A 437 -23.62 26.64 0.40
CA PRO A 437 -25.04 26.48 0.67
C PRO A 437 -25.63 27.76 1.26
N THR A 438 -26.89 28.06 0.90
CA THR A 438 -27.60 29.26 1.33
C THR A 438 -28.75 28.98 2.31
N MET A 439 -29.16 27.72 2.45
CA MET A 439 -30.23 27.31 3.37
C MET A 439 -29.78 27.43 4.83
N SER A 440 -30.66 27.90 5.69
CA SER A 440 -30.37 28.08 7.12
C SER A 440 -30.62 26.83 7.99
N ASN A 441 -31.27 25.84 7.45
CA ASN A 441 -31.54 24.57 8.14
C ASN A 441 -31.57 23.44 7.11
N SER A 442 -30.46 22.71 7.00
CA SER A 442 -30.32 21.63 6.02
C SER A 442 -29.28 20.60 6.49
N SER A 443 -29.70 19.35 6.56
CA SER A 443 -28.83 18.22 6.94
C SER A 443 -29.40 16.92 6.40
N ASP A 444 -28.54 15.92 6.27
CA ASP A 444 -28.90 14.52 6.02
C ASP A 444 -28.50 13.68 7.23
N SER A 445 -29.24 12.60 7.47
CA SER A 445 -28.95 11.70 8.60
C SER A 445 -29.07 10.24 8.19
N TYR A 446 -28.25 9.41 8.80
CA TYR A 446 -28.30 7.96 8.64
C TYR A 446 -28.06 7.26 9.96
N VAL A 447 -28.40 5.96 10.03
CA VAL A 447 -28.15 5.14 11.22
C VAL A 447 -26.91 4.29 10.97
N SER A 448 -25.87 4.51 11.78
CA SER A 448 -24.71 3.62 11.84
C SER A 448 -25.01 2.45 12.78
N ASP A 449 -24.93 1.23 12.27
CA ASP A 449 -25.16 -0.01 13.02
C ASP A 449 -23.92 -0.89 13.01
N PRO A 450 -23.13 -0.94 14.10
CA PRO A 450 -21.94 -1.78 14.16
C PRO A 450 -22.18 -3.29 14.02
N ALA A 451 -23.44 -3.74 14.11
CA ALA A 451 -23.80 -5.14 13.83
C ALA A 451 -23.94 -5.42 12.31
N HIS A 452 -24.08 -4.37 11.50
CA HIS A 452 -24.24 -4.46 10.05
C HIS A 452 -23.35 -3.40 9.34
N PRO A 453 -22.04 -3.39 9.59
CA PRO A 453 -21.16 -2.34 9.05
C PRO A 453 -21.17 -2.31 7.53
N VAL A 454 -20.89 -1.16 6.94
CA VAL A 454 -20.77 -1.03 5.48
C VAL A 454 -19.54 -1.82 5.02
N PRO A 455 -19.68 -2.79 4.10
CA PRO A 455 -18.55 -3.54 3.59
C PRO A 455 -17.65 -2.67 2.73
N PHE A 456 -16.37 -3.03 2.64
CA PHE A 456 -15.41 -2.27 1.83
C PHE A 456 -15.53 -2.58 0.32
N VAL A 457 -16.06 -3.75 -0.04
CA VAL A 457 -16.34 -4.19 -1.42
C VAL A 457 -17.76 -4.75 -1.54
N GLY A 458 -18.29 -4.79 -2.76
CA GLY A 458 -19.63 -5.29 -3.07
C GLY A 458 -19.72 -6.81 -3.35
N TYR A 459 -18.69 -7.58 -3.03
CA TYR A 459 -18.61 -9.02 -3.30
C TYR A 459 -17.94 -9.77 -2.14
N VAL A 460 -18.15 -11.09 -2.08
CA VAL A 460 -17.50 -11.97 -1.11
C VAL A 460 -16.05 -12.19 -1.50
N THR A 461 -15.14 -12.08 -0.53
CA THR A 461 -13.70 -12.30 -0.71
C THR A 461 -13.09 -12.88 0.56
N ASP A 462 -12.03 -13.67 0.42
CA ASP A 462 -11.23 -14.28 1.48
C ASP A 462 -9.95 -13.50 1.82
N THR A 463 -9.76 -12.32 1.22
CA THR A 463 -8.63 -11.42 1.41
C THR A 463 -9.04 -9.98 1.08
N VAL A 464 -8.17 -9.00 1.35
CA VAL A 464 -8.33 -7.63 0.80
C VAL A 464 -7.70 -7.58 -0.60
N PRO A 465 -8.52 -7.64 -1.67
CA PRO A 465 -8.01 -7.51 -3.02
C PRO A 465 -7.61 -6.05 -3.25
N GLN A 466 -6.34 -5.75 -3.47
CA GLN A 466 -5.84 -4.37 -3.61
C GLN A 466 -6.55 -3.55 -4.70
N ARG A 467 -7.20 -4.22 -5.68
CA ARG A 467 -8.06 -3.58 -6.68
C ARG A 467 -9.23 -2.77 -6.09
N TYR A 468 -9.60 -2.99 -4.79
CA TYR A 468 -10.68 -2.26 -4.14
C TYR A 468 -10.49 -0.74 -4.21
N MET A 469 -9.24 -0.28 -4.33
CA MET A 469 -8.88 1.14 -4.44
C MET A 469 -9.45 1.83 -5.69
N VAL A 470 -9.93 1.06 -6.69
CA VAL A 470 -10.60 1.58 -7.89
C VAL A 470 -11.96 0.94 -8.14
N ASP A 471 -12.43 0.08 -7.23
CA ASP A 471 -13.67 -0.67 -7.42
C ASP A 471 -14.91 0.22 -7.44
N ASP A 472 -15.92 -0.27 -8.14
CA ASP A 472 -17.22 0.35 -8.34
C ASP A 472 -17.99 0.53 -7.03
N GLN A 473 -18.35 1.75 -6.68
CA GLN A 473 -19.01 2.11 -5.44
C GLN A 473 -20.55 2.11 -5.51
N ARG A 474 -21.15 1.65 -6.62
CA ARG A 474 -22.62 1.56 -6.77
C ARG A 474 -23.28 0.71 -5.70
N PHE A 475 -22.58 -0.34 -5.19
CA PHE A 475 -23.11 -1.17 -4.10
C PHE A 475 -23.32 -0.38 -2.80
N ALA A 476 -22.39 0.53 -2.47
CA ALA A 476 -22.48 1.38 -1.28
C ALA A 476 -23.52 2.49 -1.42
N ARG A 477 -23.62 3.11 -2.60
CA ARG A 477 -24.60 4.16 -2.91
C ARG A 477 -26.04 3.77 -2.61
N THR A 478 -26.40 2.50 -2.75
CA THR A 478 -27.77 2.02 -2.53
C THR A 478 -28.11 1.72 -1.07
N ARG A 479 -27.16 1.83 -0.17
CA ARG A 479 -27.35 1.53 1.26
C ARG A 479 -27.96 2.73 1.99
N PRO A 480 -28.88 2.49 2.97
CA PRO A 480 -29.47 3.57 3.75
C PRO A 480 -28.53 4.20 4.80
N ASP A 481 -27.39 3.57 5.07
CA ASP A 481 -26.34 4.00 5.99
C ASP A 481 -25.13 4.65 5.28
N VAL A 482 -25.31 5.03 4.01
CA VAL A 482 -24.37 5.79 3.19
C VAL A 482 -25.06 7.03 2.64
N VAL A 483 -24.57 8.22 2.95
CA VAL A 483 -25.03 9.45 2.30
C VAL A 483 -24.14 9.77 1.10
N THR A 484 -24.78 10.18 0.01
CA THR A 484 -24.10 10.40 -1.27
C THR A 484 -24.45 11.79 -1.81
N TYR A 485 -23.40 12.51 -2.23
CA TYR A 485 -23.51 13.81 -2.88
C TYR A 485 -22.83 13.77 -4.25
N GLU A 486 -23.49 14.32 -5.28
CA GLU A 486 -23.04 14.20 -6.67
C GLU A 486 -23.23 15.52 -7.42
N THR A 487 -22.26 15.89 -8.27
CA THR A 487 -22.37 17.07 -9.15
C THR A 487 -23.28 16.79 -10.34
N GLU A 488 -23.74 17.84 -11.01
CA GLU A 488 -24.20 17.70 -12.40
C GLU A 488 -23.01 17.26 -13.30
N PRO A 489 -23.24 16.70 -14.50
CA PRO A 489 -22.16 16.37 -15.41
C PRO A 489 -21.25 17.56 -15.65
N LEU A 490 -19.94 17.36 -15.55
CA LEU A 490 -18.95 18.40 -15.77
C LEU A 490 -19.00 18.93 -17.21
N THR A 491 -18.96 20.24 -17.36
CA THR A 491 -18.96 20.89 -18.68
C THR A 491 -17.56 21.03 -19.29
N GLU A 492 -16.52 20.86 -18.49
CA GLU A 492 -15.09 20.87 -18.84
C GLU A 492 -14.33 19.89 -17.95
N ASP A 493 -13.12 19.52 -18.36
CA ASP A 493 -12.24 18.69 -17.54
C ASP A 493 -11.83 19.43 -16.26
N LEU A 494 -11.78 18.72 -15.13
CA LEU A 494 -11.33 19.27 -13.86
C LEU A 494 -10.21 18.39 -13.29
N THR A 495 -9.02 18.96 -13.21
CA THR A 495 -7.82 18.26 -12.70
C THR A 495 -7.58 18.61 -11.24
N ILE A 496 -7.37 17.59 -10.40
CA ILE A 496 -6.92 17.73 -9.02
C ILE A 496 -5.49 17.20 -8.88
N ALA A 497 -4.65 17.91 -8.12
CA ALA A 497 -3.24 17.57 -7.93
C ALA A 497 -2.78 17.95 -6.52
N GLY A 498 -2.77 17.01 -5.59
CA GLY A 498 -2.40 17.20 -4.20
C GLY A 498 -3.41 16.62 -3.22
N PRO A 499 -3.36 17.04 -1.94
CA PRO A 499 -4.20 16.49 -0.88
C PRO A 499 -5.68 16.84 -1.07
N ILE A 500 -6.52 15.98 -0.49
CA ILE A 500 -7.97 16.11 -0.42
C ILE A 500 -8.33 16.36 1.03
N ALA A 501 -9.11 17.41 1.35
CA ALA A 501 -9.41 17.75 2.73
C ALA A 501 -10.91 17.81 3.02
N PRO A 502 -11.52 16.73 3.55
CA PRO A 502 -12.88 16.75 4.08
C PRO A 502 -13.02 17.78 5.22
N LYS A 503 -14.11 18.54 5.18
CA LYS A 503 -14.51 19.55 6.17
C LYS A 503 -15.95 19.25 6.56
N LEU A 504 -16.14 18.45 7.62
CA LEU A 504 -17.44 17.99 8.01
C LEU A 504 -17.99 18.75 9.22
N ARG A 505 -19.28 19.05 9.18
CA ARG A 505 -20.07 19.59 10.29
C ARG A 505 -21.09 18.52 10.62
N ILE A 506 -20.91 17.85 11.75
CA ILE A 506 -21.65 16.65 12.10
C ILE A 506 -22.31 16.74 13.48
N ALA A 507 -23.29 15.88 13.73
CA ALA A 507 -23.71 15.49 15.06
C ALA A 507 -23.94 13.98 15.11
N SER A 508 -23.64 13.37 16.25
CA SER A 508 -23.90 11.96 16.52
C SER A 508 -24.78 11.82 17.76
N THR A 509 -25.63 10.81 17.80
CA THR A 509 -26.30 10.41 19.05
C THR A 509 -25.42 9.56 19.96
N GLY A 510 -24.28 9.06 19.43
CA GLY A 510 -23.23 8.34 20.15
C GLY A 510 -22.21 9.28 20.81
N THR A 511 -21.25 8.70 21.50
CA THR A 511 -20.14 9.42 22.13
C THR A 511 -18.81 9.27 21.38
N ASP A 512 -18.78 8.45 20.32
CA ASP A 512 -17.74 8.37 19.29
C ASP A 512 -18.40 7.88 17.97
N SER A 513 -17.74 8.03 16.85
CA SER A 513 -18.12 7.48 15.54
C SER A 513 -16.95 7.62 14.57
N ASP A 514 -16.94 6.83 13.50
CA ASP A 514 -16.05 7.03 12.37
C ASP A 514 -16.79 7.74 11.23
N PHE A 515 -16.07 8.59 10.49
CA PHE A 515 -16.57 9.22 9.27
C PHE A 515 -15.62 8.87 8.12
N VAL A 516 -16.05 7.90 7.31
CA VAL A 516 -15.32 7.50 6.10
C VAL A 516 -15.80 8.36 4.94
N VAL A 517 -14.91 9.14 4.36
CA VAL A 517 -15.19 9.96 3.18
C VAL A 517 -14.55 9.32 1.97
N LYS A 518 -15.33 9.16 0.89
CA LYS A 518 -14.87 8.62 -0.38
C LYS A 518 -15.04 9.66 -1.48
N LEU A 519 -13.99 9.91 -2.26
CA LEU A 519 -14.04 10.68 -3.50
C LEU A 519 -14.11 9.71 -4.68
N ILE A 520 -15.05 9.92 -5.58
CA ILE A 520 -15.43 8.97 -6.62
C ILE A 520 -15.59 9.70 -7.94
N ASP A 521 -15.07 9.11 -9.03
CA ASP A 521 -15.33 9.55 -10.41
C ASP A 521 -16.49 8.72 -10.98
N VAL A 522 -17.60 9.37 -11.32
CA VAL A 522 -18.77 8.74 -11.91
C VAL A 522 -18.72 8.89 -13.42
N TYR A 523 -18.61 7.77 -14.09
CA TYR A 523 -18.51 7.72 -15.54
C TYR A 523 -19.87 7.99 -16.22
N PRO A 524 -19.90 8.58 -17.43
CA PRO A 524 -21.13 8.74 -18.19
C PRO A 524 -21.83 7.40 -18.44
N GLU A 525 -23.16 7.40 -18.50
CA GLU A 525 -23.97 6.19 -18.75
C GLU A 525 -23.61 5.46 -20.06
N ASN A 526 -23.12 6.19 -21.05
CA ASN A 526 -22.70 5.65 -22.34
C ASN A 526 -21.20 5.43 -22.45
N TYR A 527 -20.47 5.37 -21.32
CA TYR A 527 -19.04 5.10 -21.34
C TYR A 527 -18.75 3.75 -22.01
N PRO A 528 -17.77 3.66 -22.92
CA PRO A 528 -17.48 2.43 -23.65
C PRO A 528 -16.95 1.35 -22.70
N ASN A 529 -17.41 0.13 -22.90
CA ASN A 529 -16.84 -1.03 -22.22
C ASN A 529 -15.47 -1.36 -22.82
N PRO A 530 -14.51 -1.89 -22.03
CA PRO A 530 -13.25 -2.35 -22.56
C PRO A 530 -13.50 -3.50 -23.59
N PRO A 531 -12.65 -3.63 -24.62
CA PRO A 531 -12.71 -4.75 -25.55
C PRO A 531 -12.65 -6.09 -24.80
N GLU A 532 -13.43 -7.09 -25.24
CA GLU A 532 -13.47 -8.43 -24.62
C GLU A 532 -12.07 -9.08 -24.53
N GLU A 533 -11.18 -8.75 -25.44
CA GLU A 533 -9.79 -9.23 -25.48
C GLU A 533 -8.89 -8.61 -24.38
N ALA A 534 -9.21 -7.40 -23.95
CA ALA A 534 -8.41 -6.68 -22.94
C ALA A 534 -8.66 -7.17 -21.50
N THR A 535 -9.79 -7.81 -21.23
CA THR A 535 -10.16 -8.24 -19.88
C THR A 535 -9.55 -9.58 -19.48
N GLY A 536 -8.80 -10.27 -20.37
CA GLY A 536 -8.23 -11.60 -20.11
C GLY A 536 -9.26 -12.71 -19.81
N ASN A 537 -10.51 -12.35 -19.61
CA ASN A 537 -11.63 -13.24 -19.38
C ASN A 537 -12.30 -13.55 -20.72
N LYS A 538 -11.96 -14.69 -21.33
CA LYS A 538 -12.89 -15.28 -22.28
C LYS A 538 -14.23 -15.41 -21.57
N ARG A 539 -15.25 -14.70 -22.02
CA ARG A 539 -16.62 -14.78 -21.48
C ARG A 539 -16.99 -16.24 -21.24
N ILE A 540 -17.03 -16.64 -19.99
CA ILE A 540 -17.86 -17.75 -19.61
C ILE A 540 -19.27 -17.21 -19.82
N LEU A 541 -20.07 -17.83 -20.66
CA LEU A 541 -21.44 -17.39 -21.07
C LEU A 541 -22.39 -17.10 -19.88
N SER A 542 -21.96 -17.35 -18.64
CA SER A 542 -22.68 -17.14 -17.40
C SER A 542 -22.22 -15.92 -16.57
N ALA A 543 -21.09 -15.27 -16.92
CA ALA A 543 -20.64 -14.08 -16.19
C ALA A 543 -21.38 -12.83 -16.69
N PRO A 544 -21.88 -11.94 -15.82
CA PRO A 544 -22.45 -10.67 -16.26
C PRO A 544 -21.39 -9.85 -17.02
N PRO A 545 -21.77 -9.13 -18.08
CA PRO A 545 -20.83 -8.28 -18.79
C PRO A 545 -20.35 -7.16 -17.86
N LEU A 546 -19.06 -6.82 -17.94
CA LEU A 546 -18.53 -5.62 -17.33
C LEU A 546 -19.17 -4.40 -18.01
N LEU A 547 -19.86 -3.58 -17.23
CA LEU A 547 -20.51 -2.36 -17.70
C LEU A 547 -19.81 -1.15 -17.07
N MET A 548 -19.04 -0.42 -17.89
CA MET A 548 -18.37 0.80 -17.48
C MET A 548 -19.30 2.03 -17.52
N GLY A 549 -20.43 1.95 -18.20
CA GLY A 549 -21.45 3.01 -18.14
C GLY A 549 -21.97 3.19 -16.73
N GLY A 550 -21.89 4.42 -16.19
CA GLY A 550 -22.24 4.74 -14.81
C GLY A 550 -21.33 4.11 -13.75
N TYR A 551 -20.12 3.66 -14.11
CA TYR A 551 -19.14 3.12 -13.15
C TYR A 551 -18.76 4.21 -12.14
N GLU A 552 -18.77 3.87 -10.86
CA GLU A 552 -18.45 4.76 -9.75
C GLU A 552 -17.04 4.42 -9.23
N GLN A 553 -16.01 4.85 -9.97
CA GLN A 553 -14.62 4.56 -9.64
C GLN A 553 -14.22 5.21 -8.32
N LEU A 554 -13.85 4.41 -7.32
CA LEU A 554 -13.18 4.93 -6.13
C LEU A 554 -11.84 5.57 -6.54
N LEU A 555 -11.60 6.80 -6.09
CA LEU A 555 -10.33 7.50 -6.28
C LEU A 555 -9.54 7.60 -4.98
N ARG A 556 -10.23 7.90 -3.89
CA ARG A 556 -9.66 8.00 -2.54
C ARG A 556 -10.75 7.76 -1.51
N GLY A 557 -10.43 7.01 -0.47
CA GLY A 557 -11.28 6.82 0.71
C GLY A 557 -10.42 6.86 1.96
N GLU A 558 -10.87 7.58 3.00
CA GLU A 558 -10.21 7.59 4.30
C GLU A 558 -11.22 7.71 5.42
N PRO A 559 -11.04 6.97 6.52
CA PRO A 559 -11.78 7.17 7.76
C PRO A 559 -11.22 8.36 8.56
N MET A 560 -12.05 8.93 9.40
CA MET A 560 -11.64 9.79 10.51
C MET A 560 -12.45 9.41 11.74
N ARG A 561 -11.77 8.90 12.77
CA ARG A 561 -12.38 8.55 14.06
C ARG A 561 -12.58 9.80 14.89
N ALA A 562 -13.82 10.10 15.21
CA ALA A 562 -14.24 11.40 15.77
C ALA A 562 -13.59 11.73 17.12
N LYS A 563 -13.22 10.72 17.92
CA LYS A 563 -12.49 10.94 19.17
C LYS A 563 -11.17 11.69 18.98
N PHE A 564 -10.55 11.59 17.80
CA PHE A 564 -9.26 12.23 17.46
C PHE A 564 -9.39 13.60 16.76
N ARG A 565 -10.58 14.12 16.54
CA ARG A 565 -10.84 15.37 15.80
C ARG A 565 -10.04 16.60 16.27
N LYS A 566 -9.56 16.60 17.51
CA LYS A 566 -8.78 17.71 18.08
C LYS A 566 -7.33 17.33 18.41
N SER A 567 -7.09 16.10 18.77
CA SER A 567 -5.76 15.62 19.18
C SER A 567 -5.65 14.12 18.93
N TRP A 568 -4.55 13.73 18.33
CA TRP A 568 -4.17 12.34 18.14
C TRP A 568 -3.65 11.69 19.43
N GLU A 569 -3.13 12.51 20.37
CA GLU A 569 -2.55 12.07 21.64
C GLU A 569 -3.60 11.95 22.75
N THR A 570 -4.60 12.85 22.72
CA THR A 570 -5.61 12.97 23.77
C THR A 570 -7.00 12.95 23.16
N PRO A 571 -7.58 11.76 22.96
CA PRO A 571 -8.92 11.65 22.37
C PRO A 571 -9.99 12.22 23.31
N GLU A 572 -11.05 12.81 22.72
CA GLU A 572 -12.19 13.38 23.43
C GLU A 572 -13.51 12.82 22.92
N PRO A 573 -14.48 12.50 23.82
CA PRO A 573 -15.79 12.05 23.39
C PRO A 573 -16.55 13.11 22.58
N LEU A 574 -17.46 12.66 21.73
CA LEU A 574 -18.54 13.49 21.19
C LEU A 574 -19.54 13.80 22.29
N THR A 575 -20.21 14.95 22.19
CA THR A 575 -21.39 15.25 23.01
C THR A 575 -22.64 14.89 22.19
N PRO A 576 -23.45 13.91 22.61
CA PRO A 576 -24.61 13.46 21.86
C PRO A 576 -25.53 14.60 21.41
N GLY A 577 -25.87 14.62 20.13
CA GLY A 577 -26.74 15.62 19.49
C GLY A 577 -26.12 17.01 19.31
N LYS A 578 -24.90 17.25 19.76
CA LYS A 578 -24.23 18.54 19.60
C LYS A 578 -23.44 18.57 18.29
N MET A 579 -23.67 19.60 17.48
CA MET A 579 -22.87 19.82 16.27
C MET A 579 -21.39 20.02 16.62
N THR A 580 -20.51 19.36 15.86
CA THR A 580 -19.07 19.46 15.97
C THR A 580 -18.40 19.44 14.59
N GLU A 581 -17.16 19.87 14.54
CA GLU A 581 -16.33 19.91 13.33
C GLU A 581 -15.44 18.67 13.29
N ILE A 582 -15.34 18.05 12.11
CA ILE A 582 -14.38 16.99 11.81
C ILE A 582 -13.69 17.37 10.51
N ASP A 583 -12.50 17.89 10.63
CA ASP A 583 -11.66 18.32 9.52
C ASP A 583 -10.40 17.44 9.49
N PHE A 584 -10.11 16.84 8.34
CA PHE A 584 -8.94 15.97 8.16
C PHE A 584 -8.40 16.06 6.73
N THR A 585 -7.25 15.45 6.50
CA THR A 585 -6.60 15.43 5.18
C THR A 585 -6.39 13.99 4.75
N MET A 586 -6.84 13.68 3.56
CA MET A 586 -6.60 12.41 2.87
C MET A 586 -5.34 12.54 2.02
N ALA A 587 -4.73 11.41 1.69
CA ALA A 587 -3.53 11.38 0.85
C ALA A 587 -3.73 12.04 -0.51
N ASP A 588 -2.64 12.53 -1.07
CA ASP A 588 -2.61 13.20 -2.37
C ASP A 588 -3.13 12.31 -3.51
N LEU A 589 -3.62 12.96 -4.53
CA LEU A 589 -4.04 12.30 -5.78
C LEU A 589 -3.74 13.22 -6.97
N PHE A 590 -3.47 12.61 -8.14
CA PHE A 590 -3.37 13.30 -9.41
C PHE A 590 -4.36 12.68 -10.40
N HIS A 591 -5.50 13.36 -10.58
CA HIS A 591 -6.61 12.84 -11.38
C HIS A 591 -7.34 13.94 -12.13
N THR A 592 -7.78 13.64 -13.34
CA THR A 592 -8.65 14.51 -14.12
C THR A 592 -10.03 13.90 -14.28
N PHE A 593 -11.02 14.51 -13.63
CA PHE A 593 -12.41 14.25 -13.93
C PHE A 593 -12.72 14.80 -15.33
N ARG A 594 -13.09 13.92 -16.24
CA ARG A 594 -13.32 14.29 -17.64
C ARG A 594 -14.66 15.00 -17.81
N ARG A 595 -14.74 15.87 -18.83
CA ARG A 595 -16.02 16.43 -19.27
C ARG A 595 -17.07 15.34 -19.46
N GLY A 596 -18.27 15.55 -18.90
CA GLY A 596 -19.36 14.59 -18.91
C GLY A 596 -19.36 13.61 -17.74
N HIS A 597 -18.25 13.44 -17.03
CA HIS A 597 -18.21 12.73 -15.77
C HIS A 597 -18.86 13.57 -14.65
N ARG A 598 -19.10 12.95 -13.49
CA ARG A 598 -19.56 13.63 -12.28
C ARG A 598 -18.59 13.34 -11.14
N ILE A 599 -18.48 14.30 -10.24
CA ILE A 599 -17.76 14.08 -8.97
C ILE A 599 -18.79 13.61 -7.96
N MET A 600 -18.50 12.52 -7.24
CA MET A 600 -19.31 12.04 -6.15
C MET A 600 -18.50 11.97 -4.87
N VAL A 601 -19.16 12.28 -3.75
CA VAL A 601 -18.63 12.05 -2.39
C VAL A 601 -19.62 11.18 -1.65
N GLN A 602 -19.13 10.10 -1.07
CA GLN A 602 -19.89 9.27 -0.13
C GLN A 602 -19.36 9.49 1.29
N VAL A 603 -20.26 9.52 2.28
CA VAL A 603 -19.94 9.56 3.72
C VAL A 603 -20.67 8.42 4.41
N GLN A 604 -19.93 7.63 5.19
CA GLN A 604 -20.42 6.46 5.93
C GLN A 604 -19.63 6.32 7.24
N SER A 605 -20.08 5.46 8.18
CA SER A 605 -19.42 5.31 9.49
C SER A 605 -18.73 3.97 9.71
N SER A 606 -18.45 3.24 8.65
CA SER A 606 -17.65 2.01 8.69
C SER A 606 -17.12 1.66 7.29
N TRP A 607 -16.00 0.95 7.23
CA TRP A 607 -15.40 0.44 5.99
C TRP A 607 -14.82 -0.95 6.28
N PHE A 608 -15.75 -1.87 6.58
CA PHE A 608 -15.44 -3.14 7.22
C PHE A 608 -15.23 -4.29 6.21
N PRO A 609 -14.30 -5.22 6.46
CA PRO A 609 -13.32 -5.28 7.55
C PRO A 609 -11.97 -4.65 7.20
N LEU A 610 -11.91 -3.73 6.24
CA LEU A 610 -10.69 -2.97 5.96
C LEU A 610 -10.22 -2.26 7.23
N THR A 611 -11.17 -1.57 7.90
CA THR A 611 -10.95 -0.98 9.23
C THR A 611 -11.77 -1.69 10.30
N ASP A 612 -11.32 -1.58 11.56
CA ASP A 612 -12.07 -2.04 12.72
C ASP A 612 -13.40 -1.28 12.88
N ARG A 613 -14.34 -1.87 13.61
CA ARG A 613 -15.65 -1.25 13.87
C ARG A 613 -15.56 -0.26 15.01
N ASN A 614 -16.06 0.95 14.81
CA ASN A 614 -16.31 1.87 15.90
C ASN A 614 -17.55 1.43 16.70
N PRO A 615 -17.47 1.27 18.03
CA PRO A 615 -18.61 0.91 18.88
C PRO A 615 -19.72 1.99 18.97
N GLN A 616 -19.52 3.18 18.45
CA GLN A 616 -20.33 4.39 18.60
C GLN A 616 -20.36 4.91 20.05
N THR A 617 -19.48 4.34 20.88
CA THR A 617 -19.30 4.67 22.30
C THR A 617 -17.84 5.01 22.55
N PHE A 618 -17.57 6.11 23.23
CA PHE A 618 -16.20 6.46 23.60
C PHE A 618 -15.66 5.44 24.62
N THR A 619 -14.78 4.58 24.14
CA THR A 619 -14.19 3.48 24.90
C THR A 619 -12.81 3.15 24.33
N ASP A 620 -12.10 2.26 25.02
CA ASP A 620 -10.88 1.61 24.52
C ASP A 620 -11.29 0.53 23.49
N ILE A 621 -11.25 0.90 22.23
CA ILE A 621 -11.83 0.12 21.12
C ILE A 621 -11.17 -1.26 20.95
N PRO A 622 -9.84 -1.42 21.01
CA PRO A 622 -9.21 -2.74 20.95
C PRO A 622 -9.74 -3.75 21.97
N TYR A 623 -10.23 -3.26 23.12
CA TYR A 623 -10.75 -4.06 24.23
C TYR A 623 -12.27 -3.91 24.43
N ALA A 624 -12.97 -3.33 23.46
CA ALA A 624 -14.42 -3.11 23.54
C ALA A 624 -15.19 -4.43 23.71
N LYS A 625 -16.21 -4.40 24.55
CA LYS A 625 -17.11 -5.54 24.78
C LYS A 625 -18.30 -5.48 23.83
N ALA A 626 -18.95 -6.59 23.58
CA ALA A 626 -20.14 -6.64 22.73
C ALA A 626 -21.26 -5.65 23.17
N THR A 627 -21.34 -5.32 24.48
CA THR A 627 -22.28 -4.35 25.03
C THR A 627 -21.96 -2.88 24.70
N ASP A 628 -20.74 -2.58 24.30
CA ASP A 628 -20.29 -1.23 24.00
C ASP A 628 -20.72 -0.81 22.57
N PHE A 629 -20.99 -1.81 21.71
CA PHE A 629 -21.43 -1.60 20.34
C PHE A 629 -22.90 -1.25 20.28
N VAL A 630 -23.21 0.01 20.01
CA VAL A 630 -24.57 0.53 19.95
C VAL A 630 -24.83 1.21 18.60
N LYS A 631 -26.10 1.30 18.20
CA LYS A 631 -26.50 2.09 17.04
C LYS A 631 -26.44 3.58 17.37
N ALA A 632 -25.97 4.37 16.44
CA ALA A 632 -26.01 5.83 16.51
C ALA A 632 -26.64 6.42 15.25
N THR A 633 -27.29 7.57 15.40
CA THR A 633 -27.73 8.39 14.27
C THR A 633 -26.69 9.46 14.03
N GLU A 634 -26.14 9.46 12.83
CA GLU A 634 -25.19 10.43 12.34
C GLU A 634 -25.91 11.49 11.50
N THR A 635 -25.57 12.75 11.71
CA THR A 635 -26.14 13.88 10.97
C THR A 635 -25.01 14.66 10.32
N ILE A 636 -25.12 14.91 9.01
CA ILE A 636 -24.20 15.73 8.22
C ILE A 636 -24.91 17.04 7.88
N TYR A 637 -24.39 18.16 8.35
CA TYR A 637 -24.94 19.49 8.07
C TYR A 637 -24.39 20.05 6.76
N HIS A 638 -25.29 20.62 5.96
CA HIS A 638 -24.97 21.34 4.73
C HIS A 638 -25.79 22.63 4.63
N GLN A 639 -25.75 23.43 5.69
CA GLN A 639 -26.45 24.71 5.83
C GLN A 639 -25.47 25.88 5.81
N LYS A 640 -25.99 27.08 5.62
CA LYS A 640 -25.20 28.31 5.47
C LYS A 640 -24.11 28.50 6.54
N ASP A 641 -24.45 28.25 7.81
CA ASP A 641 -23.57 28.50 8.95
C ASP A 641 -22.85 27.20 9.42
N ALA A 642 -23.08 26.07 8.74
CA ALA A 642 -22.46 24.78 9.01
C ALA A 642 -22.37 23.98 7.69
N ALA A 643 -21.52 24.44 6.80
CA ALA A 643 -21.35 23.89 5.48
C ALA A 643 -20.30 22.76 5.52
N SER A 644 -20.73 21.51 5.26
CA SER A 644 -19.83 20.41 4.99
C SER A 644 -19.44 20.37 3.51
N GLY A 645 -18.30 19.72 3.24
CA GLY A 645 -17.81 19.50 1.90
C GLY A 645 -16.40 18.92 1.90
N VAL A 646 -15.77 18.96 0.73
CA VAL A 646 -14.39 18.50 0.51
C VAL A 646 -13.60 19.58 -0.21
N GLU A 647 -12.48 19.98 0.35
CA GLU A 647 -11.55 20.88 -0.33
C GLU A 647 -10.60 20.09 -1.24
N LEU A 648 -10.52 20.48 -2.49
CA LEU A 648 -9.71 19.87 -3.53
C LEU A 648 -8.63 20.83 -4.00
N MET A 649 -7.41 20.33 -4.23
CA MET A 649 -6.34 21.10 -4.87
C MET A 649 -6.53 21.05 -6.39
N VAL A 650 -7.18 22.06 -6.95
CA VAL A 650 -7.50 22.12 -8.39
C VAL A 650 -6.34 22.74 -9.17
N LEU A 651 -5.82 21.97 -10.12
CA LEU A 651 -4.80 22.44 -11.06
C LEU A 651 -5.49 23.08 -12.27
N PRO A 652 -5.19 24.35 -12.59
CA PRO A 652 -5.74 24.99 -13.79
C PRO A 652 -5.40 24.19 -15.06
N ASN A 653 -6.36 24.11 -15.99
CA ASN A 653 -6.07 23.56 -17.30
C ASN A 653 -4.96 24.36 -17.97
N PRO A 654 -4.02 23.71 -18.69
CA PRO A 654 -2.90 24.36 -19.36
C PRO A 654 -3.32 25.37 -20.41
#